data_ead445ad75b9b7400c69abba566d5d52
#
_entry.id   ead445ad75b9b7400c69abba566d5d52
#
_cell.length_a   1.000
_cell.length_b   1.000
_cell.length_c   1.000
_cell.angle_alpha   90.00
_cell.angle_beta   90.00
_cell.angle_gamma   90.00
#
_symmetry.space_group_name_H-M   'P 1'
#
loop_
_entity.id
_entity.type
_entity.pdbx_description
1 polymer ?
#
loop_
_entity_poly.entity_id
_entity_poly.type
_entity_poly.pdbx_seq_one_letter_code
_entity_poly.pdbx_strand_id
1 'polypeptide(L)'
;MVGTANKKAKALELSEEYQKNQIEIEKKFYNEYRNIRLHIFENMKENNPETDENTLLEKVQKLLDRFLFICFCEDKGLLEKDFFNTILKKGKDFGSIFDIFKVFCNWINLGNPKENISHFNGGLFKNDDVLNSLNIDDKVFEELKKISDYDFDSDLNVNILGHIFEQSISDIEELKKSISGEEFDQKKSKRKKDGIFYTPQYITKYIVENSIKNWLDDKRKELGEDDLPKLNEKDYIFDIAKKNYTKNYRKHIEFWQQYREAVRNIKIIDPACGSGAFLITAFEFLLNYNKYLDDKIFDLVGTSDLFSDRTKEILQNNIFGVDLNKESVEITKLSLWLKTADKNKTLASLENNIKCGNSLIDDPEIAENLAFNWEKEFPEIFANGGFDIVVGNPPYVLCQPSNTNEKTLKFYNNFEVSSYKIDLYHLFFEKGIILSKNNGYISFITPNTYLVNKYNLKLREFILRNTQIKEIINYKNIVFEDANVDVSTIILKKSKYTDENVKILLSSKNENKIVLEKQQNDWLKDDEKIFNLRKEFPINFSNCISLKEIAKTYFGIQAFDKKSSISQKKENEKYLPMIDGANVFRYQFSKYNQYFNFIDDNIKSGGDYKVYEKERIVIRQIGKTPIIGYCEANILTSNTIYNIFSITDKFNLKYIFTLLNSKLLKKYWEYKYNDNKNLFPKIKGYQLDDLPLVNIPLEKQQPFIEKADKMLSLNRELQDLSQKFQRMVLRKFDLEKLSTKLQEWHLLDFSDFIKELKRLKVKLSLSQESEWEEYFLEEKSKAIAVDSEIKNTDKEIDSMVYKLYDLTDEEIKIIEEE
;
A
#
# COMPACT_ATOMS: atom_id res chain seq x y z
N MET A 1 -21.77 -1.86 25.62
CA MET A 1 -21.19 -1.01 26.70
C MET A 1 -20.41 0.13 26.05
N VAL A 2 -20.84 1.35 26.30
CA VAL A 2 -20.26 2.58 25.71
C VAL A 2 -19.10 3.01 26.60
N GLY A 3 -17.87 3.17 26.03
CA GLY A 3 -16.74 3.72 26.73
C GLY A 3 -16.89 5.23 26.94
N THR A 4 -16.43 5.75 28.07
CA THR A 4 -16.28 7.20 28.29
C THR A 4 -15.01 7.71 27.63
N ALA A 5 -14.89 9.04 27.40
CA ALA A 5 -13.80 9.69 26.65
C ALA A 5 -12.36 9.29 27.08
N ASN A 6 -12.16 8.71 28.26
CA ASN A 6 -10.88 8.26 28.81
C ASN A 6 -10.77 6.75 29.08
N LYS A 7 -11.78 5.93 28.71
CA LYS A 7 -11.73 4.46 28.84
C LYS A 7 -12.22 3.80 27.57
N LYS A 8 -11.45 2.89 27.04
CA LYS A 8 -11.86 2.04 25.89
C LYS A 8 -13.07 1.20 26.30
N ALA A 9 -13.97 0.95 25.35
CA ALA A 9 -15.07 0.02 25.59
C ALA A 9 -14.50 -1.40 25.80
N LYS A 10 -15.02 -2.16 26.76
CA LYS A 10 -14.55 -3.51 27.10
C LYS A 10 -14.54 -4.45 25.89
N ALA A 11 -15.45 -4.26 24.94
CA ALA A 11 -15.47 -5.02 23.68
C ALA A 11 -14.25 -4.71 22.77
N LEU A 12 -13.77 -3.46 22.80
CA LEU A 12 -12.57 -3.04 22.04
C LEU A 12 -11.30 -3.62 22.70
N GLU A 13 -11.22 -3.63 24.01
CA GLU A 13 -10.09 -4.23 24.76
C GLU A 13 -10.01 -5.73 24.49
N LEU A 14 -11.14 -6.44 24.55
CA LEU A 14 -11.20 -7.87 24.23
C LEU A 14 -10.85 -8.15 22.76
N SER A 15 -11.25 -7.29 21.83
CA SER A 15 -10.90 -7.42 20.41
C SER A 15 -9.38 -7.20 20.17
N GLU A 16 -8.77 -6.22 20.84
CA GLU A 16 -7.32 -5.98 20.75
C GLU A 16 -6.50 -7.12 21.39
N GLU A 17 -6.98 -7.67 22.51
CA GLU A 17 -6.35 -8.82 23.16
C GLU A 17 -6.45 -10.08 22.29
N TYR A 18 -7.62 -10.32 21.69
CA TYR A 18 -7.81 -11.42 20.73
C TYR A 18 -6.87 -11.28 19.53
N GLN A 19 -6.76 -10.07 18.95
CA GLN A 19 -5.84 -9.83 17.82
C GLN A 19 -4.37 -10.06 18.19
N LYS A 20 -3.95 -9.67 19.40
CA LYS A 20 -2.57 -9.95 19.87
C LYS A 20 -2.31 -11.43 20.00
N ASN A 21 -3.23 -12.15 20.62
CA ASN A 21 -3.11 -13.61 20.80
C ASN A 21 -3.04 -14.32 19.43
N GLN A 22 -3.85 -13.87 18.46
CA GLN A 22 -3.81 -14.39 17.09
C GLN A 22 -2.44 -14.21 16.42
N ILE A 23 -1.84 -13.01 16.53
CA ILE A 23 -0.50 -12.72 15.98
C ILE A 23 0.57 -13.59 16.64
N GLU A 24 0.47 -13.87 17.94
CA GLU A 24 1.43 -14.75 18.65
C GLU A 24 1.29 -16.20 18.21
N ILE A 25 0.07 -16.72 18.08
CA ILE A 25 -0.23 -18.06 17.57
C ILE A 25 0.31 -18.22 16.14
N GLU A 26 0.02 -17.24 15.28
CA GLU A 26 0.48 -17.21 13.90
C GLU A 26 2.01 -17.29 13.79
N LYS A 27 2.74 -16.46 14.55
CA LYS A 27 4.22 -16.47 14.57
C LYS A 27 4.79 -17.78 15.09
N LYS A 28 4.18 -18.36 16.14
CA LYS A 28 4.61 -19.64 16.69
C LYS A 28 4.41 -20.77 15.68
N PHE A 29 3.22 -20.84 15.11
CA PHE A 29 2.90 -21.85 14.09
C PHE A 29 3.83 -21.72 12.87
N TYR A 30 4.06 -20.49 12.36
CA TYR A 30 4.95 -20.27 11.23
C TYR A 30 6.36 -20.81 11.47
N ASN A 31 6.94 -20.52 12.64
CA ASN A 31 8.27 -21.00 12.99
C ASN A 31 8.33 -22.54 13.08
N GLU A 32 7.32 -23.17 13.68
CA GLU A 32 7.22 -24.62 13.77
C GLU A 32 7.06 -25.26 12.38
N TYR A 33 6.17 -24.70 11.56
CA TYR A 33 5.93 -25.17 10.18
C TYR A 33 7.17 -25.06 9.30
N ARG A 34 7.90 -23.94 9.40
CA ARG A 34 9.18 -23.73 8.70
C ARG A 34 10.22 -24.78 9.09
N ASN A 35 10.43 -24.99 10.38
CA ASN A 35 11.41 -25.95 10.89
C ASN A 35 11.07 -27.38 10.46
N ILE A 36 9.82 -27.77 10.55
CA ILE A 36 9.38 -29.11 10.13
C ILE A 36 9.56 -29.28 8.62
N ARG A 37 9.27 -28.28 7.80
CA ARG A 37 9.54 -28.31 6.35
C ARG A 37 11.01 -28.59 6.05
N LEU A 38 11.94 -27.92 6.74
CA LEU A 38 13.37 -28.13 6.58
C LEU A 38 13.78 -29.56 6.95
N HIS A 39 13.30 -30.06 8.08
CA HIS A 39 13.58 -31.43 8.52
C HIS A 39 13.04 -32.49 7.53
N ILE A 40 11.83 -32.29 7.00
CA ILE A 40 11.28 -33.19 5.96
C ILE A 40 12.16 -33.16 4.72
N PHE A 41 12.59 -31.97 4.28
CA PHE A 41 13.43 -31.81 3.08
C PHE A 41 14.78 -32.52 3.26
N GLU A 42 15.46 -32.30 4.39
CA GLU A 42 16.72 -32.95 4.72
C GLU A 42 16.57 -34.48 4.78
N ASN A 43 15.53 -34.96 5.44
CA ASN A 43 15.24 -36.39 5.51
C ASN A 43 14.97 -37.01 4.13
N MET A 44 14.15 -36.35 3.31
CA MET A 44 13.92 -36.85 1.94
C MET A 44 15.19 -36.82 1.10
N LYS A 45 16.06 -35.80 1.25
CA LYS A 45 17.36 -35.69 0.54
C LYS A 45 18.31 -36.81 0.94
N GLU A 46 18.43 -37.10 2.22
CA GLU A 46 19.31 -38.18 2.74
C GLU A 46 18.85 -39.52 2.26
N ASN A 47 17.55 -39.80 2.28
CA ASN A 47 16.99 -41.13 1.99
C ASN A 47 16.73 -41.35 0.47
N ASN A 48 16.83 -40.32 -0.39
CA ASN A 48 16.55 -40.42 -1.82
C ASN A 48 17.60 -39.67 -2.67
N PRO A 49 18.89 -40.02 -2.59
CA PRO A 49 19.97 -39.27 -3.21
C PRO A 49 19.93 -39.20 -4.75
N GLU A 50 19.19 -40.11 -5.39
CA GLU A 50 19.03 -40.14 -6.86
C GLU A 50 17.93 -39.16 -7.36
N THR A 51 17.16 -38.56 -6.46
CA THR A 51 16.07 -37.66 -6.83
C THR A 51 16.57 -36.20 -6.78
N ASP A 52 16.24 -35.42 -7.83
CA ASP A 52 16.58 -33.99 -7.91
C ASP A 52 16.01 -33.21 -6.73
N GLU A 53 16.85 -32.36 -6.12
CA GLU A 53 16.49 -31.62 -4.90
C GLU A 53 15.30 -30.65 -5.09
N ASN A 54 15.14 -30.06 -6.28
CA ASN A 54 13.97 -29.22 -6.55
C ASN A 54 12.68 -30.04 -6.62
N THR A 55 12.77 -31.25 -7.17
CA THR A 55 11.67 -32.22 -7.17
C THR A 55 11.34 -32.63 -5.73
N LEU A 56 12.34 -32.92 -4.90
CA LEU A 56 12.11 -33.24 -3.48
C LEU A 56 11.42 -32.09 -2.75
N LEU A 57 11.86 -30.85 -2.95
CA LEU A 57 11.22 -29.68 -2.33
C LEU A 57 9.75 -29.53 -2.73
N GLU A 58 9.39 -29.79 -4.00
CA GLU A 58 8.01 -29.80 -4.48
C GLU A 58 7.18 -30.90 -3.77
N LYS A 59 7.79 -32.09 -3.55
CA LYS A 59 7.12 -33.21 -2.86
C LYS A 59 6.96 -32.96 -1.36
N VAL A 60 7.93 -32.28 -0.73
CA VAL A 60 7.78 -31.80 0.67
C VAL A 60 6.56 -30.90 0.82
N GLN A 61 6.41 -29.91 -0.08
CA GLN A 61 5.27 -29.02 -0.01
C GLN A 61 3.95 -29.78 -0.20
N LYS A 62 3.88 -30.67 -1.18
CA LYS A 62 2.68 -31.49 -1.42
C LYS A 62 2.32 -32.41 -0.23
N LEU A 63 3.32 -32.97 0.45
CA LEU A 63 3.11 -33.75 1.66
C LEU A 63 2.50 -32.89 2.77
N LEU A 64 3.07 -31.69 3.00
CA LEU A 64 2.58 -30.74 3.99
C LEU A 64 1.16 -30.24 3.69
N ASP A 65 0.85 -29.95 2.44
CA ASP A 65 -0.48 -29.49 2.01
C ASP A 65 -1.54 -30.59 2.27
N ARG A 66 -1.22 -31.85 1.97
CA ARG A 66 -2.08 -33.01 2.30
C ARG A 66 -2.29 -33.15 3.80
N PHE A 67 -1.21 -33.00 4.57
CA PHE A 67 -1.26 -33.07 6.02
C PHE A 67 -2.13 -31.95 6.62
N LEU A 68 -1.92 -30.69 6.20
CA LEU A 68 -2.71 -29.54 6.66
C LEU A 68 -4.19 -29.69 6.31
N PHE A 69 -4.49 -30.18 5.11
CA PHE A 69 -5.87 -30.47 4.73
C PHE A 69 -6.53 -31.51 5.67
N ILE A 70 -5.79 -32.57 6.06
CA ILE A 70 -6.27 -33.57 7.00
C ILE A 70 -6.56 -32.92 8.36
N CYS A 71 -5.64 -32.15 8.93
CA CYS A 71 -5.84 -31.47 10.22
C CYS A 71 -7.06 -30.55 10.19
N PHE A 72 -7.18 -29.75 9.13
CA PHE A 72 -8.33 -28.87 8.95
C PHE A 72 -9.66 -29.63 8.87
N CYS A 73 -9.70 -30.72 8.09
CA CYS A 73 -10.91 -31.54 7.96
C CYS A 73 -11.27 -32.28 9.27
N GLU A 74 -10.27 -32.61 10.07
CA GLU A 74 -10.48 -33.20 11.40
C GLU A 74 -11.17 -32.19 12.34
N ASP A 75 -10.63 -30.98 12.47
CA ASP A 75 -11.19 -29.94 13.34
C ASP A 75 -12.56 -29.45 12.89
N LYS A 76 -12.83 -29.45 11.58
CA LYS A 76 -14.16 -29.16 10.99
C LYS A 76 -15.15 -30.34 11.15
N GLY A 77 -14.76 -31.48 11.72
CA GLY A 77 -15.60 -32.67 11.85
C GLY A 77 -15.95 -33.35 10.51
N LEU A 78 -15.18 -33.07 9.45
CA LEU A 78 -15.32 -33.72 8.14
C LEU A 78 -14.65 -35.08 8.10
N LEU A 79 -13.60 -35.25 8.91
CA LEU A 79 -12.96 -36.50 9.25
C LEU A 79 -13.22 -36.81 10.74
N GLU A 80 -12.98 -38.06 11.15
CA GLU A 80 -13.11 -38.45 12.55
C GLU A 80 -12.10 -37.71 13.43
N LYS A 81 -12.47 -37.44 14.68
CA LYS A 81 -11.57 -36.85 15.65
C LYS A 81 -10.35 -37.75 15.87
N ASP A 82 -9.18 -37.16 16.04
CA ASP A 82 -7.90 -37.87 16.17
C ASP A 82 -7.51 -38.70 14.93
N PHE A 83 -7.94 -38.28 13.75
CA PHE A 83 -7.69 -38.96 12.48
C PHE A 83 -6.19 -39.09 12.19
N PHE A 84 -5.42 -38.01 12.35
CA PHE A 84 -3.97 -38.03 12.17
C PHE A 84 -3.28 -38.93 13.23
N ASN A 85 -3.72 -38.91 14.49
CA ASN A 85 -3.22 -39.78 15.53
C ASN A 85 -3.51 -41.25 15.20
N THR A 86 -4.63 -41.56 14.53
CA THR A 86 -4.95 -42.90 14.05
C THR A 86 -3.95 -43.38 12.97
N ILE A 87 -3.54 -42.46 12.06
CA ILE A 87 -2.47 -42.73 11.06
C ILE A 87 -1.16 -43.09 11.77
N LEU A 88 -0.73 -42.28 12.75
CA LEU A 88 0.48 -42.53 13.54
C LEU A 88 0.47 -43.87 14.24
N LYS A 89 -0.65 -44.22 14.89
CA LYS A 89 -0.80 -45.48 15.60
C LYS A 89 -0.78 -46.68 14.66
N LYS A 90 -1.61 -46.68 13.61
CA LYS A 90 -1.66 -47.76 12.62
C LYS A 90 -0.30 -47.91 11.92
N GLY A 91 0.45 -46.85 11.64
CA GLY A 91 1.78 -46.96 11.07
C GLY A 91 2.75 -47.68 11.99
N LYS A 92 2.77 -47.37 13.27
CA LYS A 92 3.61 -48.08 14.27
C LYS A 92 3.23 -49.57 14.44
N ASP A 93 1.95 -49.86 14.31
CA ASP A 93 1.43 -51.23 14.52
C ASP A 93 1.65 -52.16 13.29
N PHE A 94 1.60 -51.59 12.07
CA PHE A 94 1.52 -52.33 10.81
C PHE A 94 2.66 -52.07 9.81
N GLY A 95 3.64 -51.24 10.13
CA GLY A 95 4.77 -50.97 9.25
C GLY A 95 5.27 -49.52 9.26
N SER A 96 5.35 -48.89 8.11
CA SER A 96 5.78 -47.45 8.01
C SER A 96 4.59 -46.53 8.16
N ILE A 97 4.77 -45.44 8.93
CA ILE A 97 3.75 -44.39 9.06
C ILE A 97 3.46 -43.75 7.67
N PHE A 98 4.49 -43.61 6.84
CA PHE A 98 4.30 -43.09 5.48
C PHE A 98 3.43 -43.98 4.60
N ASP A 99 3.59 -45.30 4.69
CA ASP A 99 2.74 -46.23 3.92
C ASP A 99 1.27 -46.11 4.34
N ILE A 100 1.01 -46.04 5.64
CA ILE A 100 -0.35 -45.83 6.16
C ILE A 100 -0.88 -44.47 5.75
N PHE A 101 -0.06 -43.39 5.78
CA PHE A 101 -0.45 -42.06 5.33
C PHE A 101 -0.88 -42.09 3.83
N LYS A 102 -0.14 -42.79 2.97
CA LYS A 102 -0.52 -43.00 1.56
C LYS A 102 -1.88 -43.67 1.40
N VAL A 103 -2.13 -44.69 2.19
CA VAL A 103 -3.43 -45.41 2.19
C VAL A 103 -4.57 -44.45 2.58
N PHE A 104 -4.38 -43.68 3.64
CA PHE A 104 -5.38 -42.69 4.07
C PHE A 104 -5.59 -41.57 3.07
N CYS A 105 -4.52 -41.05 2.45
CA CYS A 105 -4.63 -40.11 1.34
C CYS A 105 -5.42 -40.67 0.15
N ASN A 106 -5.25 -41.94 -0.16
CA ASN A 106 -6.03 -42.60 -1.21
C ASN A 106 -7.52 -42.74 -0.82
N TRP A 107 -7.81 -43.03 0.47
CA TRP A 107 -9.20 -43.06 0.97
C TRP A 107 -9.85 -41.68 0.90
N ILE A 108 -9.11 -40.61 1.21
CA ILE A 108 -9.59 -39.20 1.07
C ILE A 108 -9.86 -38.90 -0.43
N ASN A 109 -9.00 -39.37 -1.31
CA ASN A 109 -9.17 -39.17 -2.76
C ASN A 109 -10.38 -39.92 -3.34
N LEU A 110 -10.54 -41.17 -3.00
CA LEU A 110 -11.56 -42.07 -3.61
C LEU A 110 -12.82 -42.26 -2.75
N GLY A 111 -12.77 -41.87 -1.50
CA GLY A 111 -13.74 -42.17 -0.49
C GLY A 111 -13.57 -43.59 0.11
N ASN A 112 -13.96 -43.77 1.36
CA ASN A 112 -14.05 -45.09 2.02
C ASN A 112 -15.26 -45.10 2.94
N PRO A 113 -16.42 -45.63 2.47
CA PRO A 113 -17.65 -45.68 3.26
C PRO A 113 -17.53 -46.55 4.54
N LYS A 114 -16.62 -47.53 4.57
CA LYS A 114 -16.40 -48.37 5.77
C LYS A 114 -15.74 -47.63 6.91
N GLU A 115 -14.89 -46.66 6.57
CA GLU A 115 -14.16 -45.78 7.52
C GLU A 115 -14.84 -44.39 7.61
N ASN A 116 -16.08 -44.25 7.10
CA ASN A 116 -16.83 -42.99 7.10
C ASN A 116 -16.09 -41.78 6.47
N ILE A 117 -15.26 -42.09 5.47
CA ILE A 117 -14.48 -41.05 4.73
C ILE A 117 -15.18 -40.71 3.42
N SER A 118 -15.55 -39.44 3.26
CA SER A 118 -16.14 -38.93 2.04
C SER A 118 -15.11 -38.81 0.90
N HIS A 119 -15.60 -38.81 -0.31
CA HIS A 119 -14.79 -38.63 -1.52
C HIS A 119 -14.48 -37.14 -1.77
N PHE A 120 -13.23 -36.72 -1.64
CA PHE A 120 -12.84 -35.31 -1.75
C PHE A 120 -12.19 -34.91 -3.10
N ASN A 121 -11.88 -35.80 -3.99
CA ASN A 121 -11.31 -35.71 -5.34
C ASN A 121 -11.11 -34.29 -5.92
N GLY A 122 -10.22 -33.47 -5.37
CA GLY A 122 -9.94 -32.10 -5.85
C GLY A 122 -8.58 -31.91 -6.54
N GLY A 123 -7.83 -32.99 -6.78
CA GLY A 123 -6.47 -32.91 -7.36
C GLY A 123 -5.37 -33.01 -6.30
N LEU A 124 -5.53 -32.47 -5.09
CA LEU A 124 -4.52 -32.52 -4.01
C LEU A 124 -4.09 -33.94 -3.65
N PHE A 125 -5.07 -34.86 -3.54
CA PHE A 125 -4.85 -36.28 -3.17
C PHE A 125 -4.70 -37.20 -4.38
N LYS A 126 -4.69 -36.64 -5.62
CA LYS A 126 -4.44 -37.47 -6.81
C LYS A 126 -3.10 -38.21 -6.68
N ASN A 127 -3.06 -39.45 -7.20
CA ASN A 127 -1.84 -40.26 -7.18
C ASN A 127 -0.62 -39.48 -7.70
N ASP A 128 0.50 -39.56 -6.97
CA ASP A 128 1.78 -38.95 -7.32
C ASP A 128 2.85 -40.03 -7.19
N ASP A 129 3.21 -40.61 -8.34
CA ASP A 129 4.12 -41.75 -8.37
C ASP A 129 5.49 -41.42 -7.80
N VAL A 130 5.97 -40.16 -8.01
CA VAL A 130 7.25 -39.70 -7.46
C VAL A 130 7.17 -39.60 -5.94
N LEU A 131 6.18 -38.86 -5.39
CA LEU A 131 6.02 -38.77 -3.93
C LEU A 131 5.83 -40.14 -3.31
N ASN A 132 5.03 -41.02 -3.92
CA ASN A 132 4.70 -42.35 -3.35
C ASN A 132 5.90 -43.30 -3.38
N SER A 133 6.91 -43.10 -4.24
CA SER A 133 8.14 -43.88 -4.32
C SER A 133 9.25 -43.44 -3.38
N LEU A 134 9.13 -42.24 -2.75
CA LEU A 134 10.14 -41.75 -1.83
C LEU A 134 10.22 -42.53 -0.54
N ASN A 135 11.40 -42.60 0.03
CA ASN A 135 11.64 -43.10 1.39
C ASN A 135 11.61 -41.94 2.38
N ILE A 136 10.69 -42.01 3.34
CA ILE A 136 10.51 -40.97 4.37
C ILE A 136 10.44 -41.64 5.73
N ASP A 137 11.24 -41.18 6.68
CA ASP A 137 11.29 -41.77 8.02
C ASP A 137 10.05 -41.45 8.84
N ASP A 138 9.66 -42.40 9.70
CA ASP A 138 8.52 -42.24 10.62
C ASP A 138 8.65 -41.05 11.56
N LYS A 139 9.87 -40.65 11.94
CA LYS A 139 10.15 -39.46 12.77
C LYS A 139 9.57 -38.18 12.21
N VAL A 140 9.55 -38.01 10.88
CA VAL A 140 8.96 -36.87 10.20
C VAL A 140 7.49 -36.72 10.56
N PHE A 141 6.75 -37.83 10.57
CA PHE A 141 5.32 -37.84 10.91
C PHE A 141 5.08 -37.62 12.41
N GLU A 142 5.99 -38.09 13.26
CA GLU A 142 5.93 -37.81 14.71
C GLU A 142 6.12 -36.32 15.01
N GLU A 143 6.97 -35.63 14.25
CA GLU A 143 7.14 -34.18 14.37
C GLU A 143 5.94 -33.40 13.87
N LEU A 144 5.28 -33.86 12.81
CA LEU A 144 4.04 -33.24 12.30
C LEU A 144 2.92 -33.20 13.35
N LYS A 145 2.97 -34.06 14.36
CA LYS A 145 2.00 -34.03 15.47
C LYS A 145 1.97 -32.69 16.19
N LYS A 146 3.09 -31.98 16.30
CA LYS A 146 3.13 -30.66 16.93
C LYS A 146 2.23 -29.66 16.21
N ILE A 147 2.13 -29.78 14.88
CA ILE A 147 1.26 -28.95 14.04
C ILE A 147 -0.20 -29.41 14.17
N SER A 148 -0.45 -30.73 14.28
CA SER A 148 -1.83 -31.22 14.44
C SER A 148 -2.46 -30.87 15.79
N ASP A 149 -1.68 -30.43 16.77
CA ASP A 149 -2.18 -29.98 18.08
C ASP A 149 -2.77 -28.54 18.05
N TYR A 150 -2.63 -27.79 16.94
CA TYR A 150 -3.28 -26.49 16.74
C TYR A 150 -4.75 -26.65 16.33
N ASP A 151 -5.59 -25.70 16.71
CA ASP A 151 -7.00 -25.67 16.30
C ASP A 151 -7.15 -24.92 14.95
N PHE A 152 -7.40 -25.66 13.89
CA PHE A 152 -7.57 -25.14 12.53
C PHE A 152 -8.97 -24.57 12.25
N ASP A 153 -9.89 -24.65 13.18
CA ASP A 153 -11.20 -24.03 13.06
C ASP A 153 -11.26 -22.64 13.70
N SER A 154 -10.66 -22.48 14.91
CA SER A 154 -10.71 -21.23 15.66
C SER A 154 -9.42 -20.41 15.58
N ASP A 155 -8.26 -21.04 15.76
CA ASP A 155 -6.97 -20.36 15.92
C ASP A 155 -6.26 -20.13 14.58
N LEU A 156 -6.35 -21.07 13.65
CA LEU A 156 -5.67 -21.05 12.36
C LEU A 156 -6.67 -21.12 11.18
N ASN A 157 -7.57 -20.16 11.10
CA ASN A 157 -8.53 -20.13 10.00
C ASN A 157 -7.83 -19.95 8.62
N VAL A 158 -8.56 -20.25 7.53
CA VAL A 158 -8.01 -20.26 6.16
C VAL A 158 -7.31 -18.95 5.76
N ASN A 159 -7.73 -17.79 6.28
CA ASN A 159 -7.10 -16.52 5.97
C ASN A 159 -5.72 -16.40 6.63
N ILE A 160 -5.57 -16.90 7.85
CA ILE A 160 -4.28 -16.95 8.57
C ILE A 160 -3.33 -17.92 7.87
N LEU A 161 -3.82 -19.09 7.45
CA LEU A 161 -3.04 -20.04 6.66
C LEU A 161 -2.54 -19.42 5.35
N GLY A 162 -3.37 -18.63 4.66
CA GLY A 162 -2.98 -17.87 3.47
C GLY A 162 -1.79 -16.92 3.72
N HIS A 163 -1.81 -16.19 4.85
CA HIS A 163 -0.71 -15.31 5.25
C HIS A 163 0.58 -16.09 5.59
N ILE A 164 0.46 -17.20 6.31
CA ILE A 164 1.56 -18.10 6.66
C ILE A 164 2.22 -18.65 5.39
N PHE A 165 1.43 -19.11 4.44
CA PHE A 165 1.93 -19.65 3.18
C PHE A 165 2.65 -18.59 2.34
N GLU A 166 2.13 -17.36 2.30
CA GLU A 166 2.79 -16.26 1.60
C GLU A 166 4.15 -15.91 2.22
N GLN A 167 4.26 -15.92 3.55
CA GLN A 167 5.55 -15.78 4.24
C GLN A 167 6.51 -16.91 3.86
N SER A 168 5.99 -18.13 3.69
CA SER A 168 6.79 -19.30 3.35
C SER A 168 7.41 -19.31 1.95
N ILE A 169 6.91 -18.47 1.03
CA ILE A 169 7.49 -18.33 -0.33
C ILE A 169 8.97 -17.89 -0.26
N SER A 170 9.29 -16.99 0.67
CA SER A 170 10.68 -16.54 0.87
C SER A 170 11.60 -17.67 1.37
N ASP A 171 11.09 -18.54 2.23
CA ASP A 171 11.85 -19.67 2.75
C ASP A 171 12.11 -20.73 1.68
N ILE A 172 11.12 -20.97 0.82
CA ILE A 172 11.25 -21.88 -0.33
C ILE A 172 12.29 -21.34 -1.31
N GLU A 173 12.32 -20.02 -1.53
CA GLU A 173 13.33 -19.38 -2.38
C GLU A 173 14.74 -19.51 -1.77
N GLU A 174 14.87 -19.32 -0.45
CA GLU A 174 16.13 -19.51 0.26
C GLU A 174 16.67 -20.93 0.05
N LEU A 175 15.81 -21.93 0.17
CA LEU A 175 16.15 -23.32 -0.08
C LEU A 175 16.56 -23.57 -1.53
N LYS A 176 15.80 -23.06 -2.51
CA LYS A 176 16.13 -23.20 -3.94
C LYS A 176 17.48 -22.59 -4.28
N LYS A 177 17.84 -21.44 -3.70
CA LYS A 177 19.15 -20.82 -3.88
C LYS A 177 20.28 -21.59 -3.20
N SER A 178 20.01 -22.13 -2.00
CA SER A 178 20.97 -23.02 -1.33
C SER A 178 21.27 -24.26 -2.17
N ILE A 179 20.24 -24.83 -2.80
CA ILE A 179 20.38 -25.97 -3.73
C ILE A 179 21.23 -25.59 -4.95
N SER A 180 21.03 -24.39 -5.53
CA SER A 180 21.82 -23.91 -6.69
C SER A 180 23.22 -23.40 -6.33
N GLY A 181 23.60 -23.34 -5.04
CA GLY A 181 24.88 -22.82 -4.57
C GLY A 181 24.99 -21.29 -4.62
N GLU A 182 23.87 -20.56 -4.73
CA GLU A 182 23.84 -19.12 -4.73
C GLU A 182 23.66 -18.55 -3.32
N GLU A 183 24.33 -17.42 -3.00
CA GLU A 183 24.08 -16.70 -1.75
C GLU A 183 22.69 -16.07 -1.71
N PHE A 184 21.94 -16.31 -0.64
CA PHE A 184 20.65 -15.69 -0.39
C PHE A 184 20.79 -14.34 0.30
N ASP A 185 20.40 -13.26 -0.39
CA ASP A 185 20.29 -11.92 0.20
C ASP A 185 18.80 -11.61 0.49
N GLN A 186 18.42 -11.61 1.75
CA GLN A 186 17.07 -11.34 2.22
C GLN A 186 16.49 -9.98 1.71
N LYS A 187 17.36 -9.01 1.38
CA LYS A 187 16.95 -7.73 0.78
C LYS A 187 16.59 -7.86 -0.71
N LYS A 188 17.03 -8.93 -1.36
CA LYS A 188 16.76 -9.26 -2.77
C LYS A 188 15.88 -10.49 -2.91
N SER A 189 15.18 -10.90 -1.86
CA SER A 189 14.27 -12.06 -1.89
C SER A 189 13.20 -11.90 -2.99
N LYS A 190 12.74 -13.02 -3.54
CA LYS A 190 11.72 -13.08 -4.60
C LYS A 190 10.44 -12.34 -4.16
N ARG A 191 10.03 -12.49 -2.90
CA ARG A 191 8.91 -11.76 -2.30
C ARG A 191 9.05 -10.23 -2.45
N LYS A 192 10.24 -9.67 -2.16
CA LYS A 192 10.52 -8.23 -2.33
C LYS A 192 10.74 -7.86 -3.79
N LYS A 193 11.37 -8.74 -4.57
CA LYS A 193 11.63 -8.55 -6.00
C LYS A 193 10.32 -8.59 -6.80
N ASP A 194 9.41 -9.48 -6.45
CA ASP A 194 8.11 -9.65 -7.11
C ASP A 194 7.01 -8.77 -6.47
N GLY A 195 7.32 -7.98 -5.43
CA GLY A 195 6.40 -7.02 -4.81
C GLY A 195 5.18 -7.65 -4.15
N ILE A 196 5.35 -8.84 -3.55
CA ILE A 196 4.28 -9.62 -2.92
C ILE A 196 4.01 -9.08 -1.51
N PHE A 197 2.78 -8.64 -1.25
CA PHE A 197 2.33 -8.13 0.05
C PHE A 197 0.95 -8.69 0.41
N TYR A 198 0.83 -9.29 1.60
CA TYR A 198 -0.46 -9.75 2.11
C TYR A 198 -1.43 -8.60 2.31
N THR A 199 -2.61 -8.71 1.74
CA THR A 199 -3.65 -7.69 1.87
C THR A 199 -4.52 -7.96 3.08
N PRO A 200 -4.60 -7.05 4.08
CA PRO A 200 -5.44 -7.21 5.25
C PRO A 200 -6.91 -7.48 4.89
N GLN A 201 -7.56 -8.36 5.65
CA GLN A 201 -8.91 -8.83 5.38
C GLN A 201 -9.96 -7.70 5.28
N TYR A 202 -9.84 -6.65 6.08
CA TYR A 202 -10.78 -5.52 6.01
C TYR A 202 -10.71 -4.78 4.66
N ILE A 203 -9.57 -4.80 3.98
CA ILE A 203 -9.38 -4.21 2.65
C ILE A 203 -9.93 -5.12 1.56
N THR A 204 -9.56 -6.43 1.59
CA THR A 204 -10.09 -7.40 0.62
C THR A 204 -11.61 -7.43 0.68
N LYS A 205 -12.17 -7.43 1.90
CA LYS A 205 -13.62 -7.37 2.12
C LYS A 205 -14.23 -6.09 1.53
N TYR A 206 -13.64 -4.93 1.80
CA TYR A 206 -14.15 -3.66 1.28
C TYR A 206 -14.16 -3.65 -0.25
N ILE A 207 -13.03 -3.99 -0.87
CA ILE A 207 -12.87 -3.99 -2.34
C ILE A 207 -13.86 -4.95 -2.99
N VAL A 208 -13.91 -6.19 -2.54
CA VAL A 208 -14.76 -7.23 -3.12
C VAL A 208 -16.24 -6.89 -2.94
N GLU A 209 -16.66 -6.55 -1.70
CA GLU A 209 -18.06 -6.25 -1.43
C GLU A 209 -18.56 -5.05 -2.24
N ASN A 210 -17.80 -3.95 -2.31
CA ASN A 210 -18.24 -2.77 -3.06
C ASN A 210 -18.20 -2.99 -4.57
N SER A 211 -17.23 -3.75 -5.09
CA SER A 211 -17.20 -4.11 -6.52
C SER A 211 -18.40 -4.96 -6.90
N ILE A 212 -18.71 -5.99 -6.11
CA ILE A 212 -19.86 -6.87 -6.38
C ILE A 212 -21.19 -6.11 -6.17
N LYS A 213 -21.32 -5.33 -5.08
CA LYS A 213 -22.54 -4.56 -4.81
C LYS A 213 -22.87 -3.57 -5.93
N ASN A 214 -21.88 -2.83 -6.39
CA ASN A 214 -22.05 -1.91 -7.52
C ASN A 214 -22.50 -2.65 -8.79
N TRP A 215 -21.92 -3.80 -9.09
CA TRP A 215 -22.33 -4.63 -10.23
C TRP A 215 -23.76 -5.16 -10.06
N LEU A 216 -24.11 -5.62 -8.84
CA LEU A 216 -25.44 -6.12 -8.51
C LEU A 216 -26.51 -5.02 -8.64
N ASP A 217 -26.21 -3.80 -8.20
CA ASP A 217 -27.12 -2.64 -8.30
C ASP A 217 -27.32 -2.23 -9.75
N ASP A 218 -26.24 -2.20 -10.54
CA ASP A 218 -26.35 -1.93 -11.99
C ASP A 218 -27.19 -3.00 -12.69
N LYS A 219 -26.98 -4.26 -12.35
CA LYS A 219 -27.69 -5.39 -12.97
C LYS A 219 -29.18 -5.39 -12.62
N ARG A 220 -29.55 -4.99 -11.39
CA ARG A 220 -30.95 -4.82 -11.00
C ARG A 220 -31.64 -3.73 -11.82
N LYS A 221 -30.96 -2.59 -11.99
CA LYS A 221 -31.48 -1.49 -12.82
C LYS A 221 -31.60 -1.90 -14.30
N GLU A 222 -30.58 -2.58 -14.85
CA GLU A 222 -30.57 -3.09 -16.23
C GLU A 222 -31.76 -4.02 -16.50
N LEU A 223 -32.12 -4.86 -15.51
CA LEU A 223 -33.27 -5.78 -15.59
C LEU A 223 -34.61 -5.13 -15.28
N GLY A 224 -34.65 -3.81 -14.96
CA GLY A 224 -35.86 -3.04 -14.78
C GLY A 224 -36.51 -3.18 -13.39
N GLU A 225 -35.70 -3.26 -12.31
CA GLU A 225 -36.25 -3.28 -10.93
C GLU A 225 -37.15 -2.06 -10.65
N ASP A 226 -36.74 -0.88 -11.14
CA ASP A 226 -37.46 0.38 -10.94
C ASP A 226 -38.79 0.42 -11.67
N ASP A 227 -38.98 -0.42 -12.70
CA ASP A 227 -40.20 -0.52 -13.51
C ASP A 227 -41.19 -1.58 -12.98
N LEU A 228 -40.84 -2.25 -11.87
CA LEU A 228 -41.71 -3.27 -11.29
C LEU A 228 -42.99 -2.65 -10.70
N PRO A 229 -44.16 -3.21 -10.99
CA PRO A 229 -45.43 -2.71 -10.46
C PRO A 229 -45.46 -2.88 -8.94
N LYS A 230 -46.04 -1.90 -8.22
CA LYS A 230 -46.35 -2.04 -6.79
C LYS A 230 -47.35 -3.18 -6.59
N LEU A 231 -47.04 -4.14 -5.74
CA LEU A 231 -47.89 -5.24 -5.37
C LEU A 231 -48.92 -4.80 -4.30
N ASN A 232 -50.12 -5.30 -4.41
CA ASN A 232 -51.19 -5.17 -3.43
C ASN A 232 -51.66 -6.55 -2.95
N GLU A 233 -52.51 -6.63 -1.92
CA GLU A 233 -52.91 -7.90 -1.32
C GLU A 233 -53.50 -8.89 -2.33
N LYS A 234 -54.19 -8.44 -3.36
CA LYS A 234 -54.79 -9.29 -4.41
C LYS A 234 -53.74 -9.91 -5.33
N ASP A 235 -52.58 -9.29 -5.46
CA ASP A 235 -51.52 -9.79 -6.34
C ASP A 235 -50.87 -11.05 -5.79
N TYR A 236 -50.91 -11.29 -4.46
CA TYR A 236 -50.39 -12.48 -3.82
C TYR A 236 -51.30 -13.71 -3.91
N ILE A 237 -52.51 -13.56 -4.42
CA ILE A 237 -53.49 -14.65 -4.52
C ILE A 237 -53.20 -15.48 -5.78
N PHE A 238 -52.95 -16.79 -5.58
CA PHE A 238 -52.83 -17.73 -6.68
C PHE A 238 -54.21 -18.09 -7.22
N ASP A 239 -54.45 -17.82 -8.51
CA ASP A 239 -55.69 -18.19 -9.20
C ASP A 239 -55.65 -19.69 -9.54
N ILE A 240 -56.36 -20.50 -8.77
CA ILE A 240 -56.40 -21.96 -8.92
C ILE A 240 -57.01 -22.35 -10.30
N ALA A 241 -58.01 -21.60 -10.80
CA ALA A 241 -58.65 -21.90 -12.09
C ALA A 241 -57.70 -21.68 -13.27
N LYS A 242 -56.87 -20.63 -13.22
CA LYS A 242 -55.87 -20.30 -14.22
C LYS A 242 -54.50 -20.94 -13.93
N LYS A 243 -54.34 -21.59 -12.78
CA LYS A 243 -53.05 -22.11 -12.28
C LYS A 243 -51.92 -21.07 -12.35
N ASN A 244 -52.20 -19.83 -11.99
CA ASN A 244 -51.25 -18.74 -12.14
C ASN A 244 -51.45 -17.58 -11.16
N TYR A 245 -50.43 -16.79 -10.97
CA TYR A 245 -50.49 -15.53 -10.25
C TYR A 245 -50.99 -14.38 -11.16
N THR A 246 -51.27 -13.22 -10.56
CA THR A 246 -51.62 -12.01 -11.33
C THR A 246 -50.45 -11.60 -12.25
N LYS A 247 -50.74 -10.80 -13.26
CA LYS A 247 -49.71 -10.30 -14.21
C LYS A 247 -48.60 -9.51 -13.47
N ASN A 248 -48.97 -8.74 -12.44
CA ASN A 248 -48.02 -7.95 -11.66
C ASN A 248 -47.09 -8.85 -10.85
N TYR A 249 -47.62 -9.85 -10.17
CA TYR A 249 -46.81 -10.78 -9.38
C TYR A 249 -45.87 -11.61 -10.24
N ARG A 250 -46.32 -12.06 -11.43
CA ARG A 250 -45.45 -12.74 -12.39
C ARG A 250 -44.24 -11.93 -12.84
N LYS A 251 -44.42 -10.62 -13.06
CA LYS A 251 -43.28 -9.74 -13.39
C LYS A 251 -42.22 -9.74 -12.29
N HIS A 252 -42.62 -9.76 -11.02
CA HIS A 252 -41.66 -9.90 -9.93
C HIS A 252 -40.95 -11.27 -9.92
N ILE A 253 -41.69 -12.35 -10.18
CA ILE A 253 -41.08 -13.70 -10.29
C ILE A 253 -40.07 -13.73 -11.45
N GLU A 254 -40.46 -13.27 -12.63
CA GLU A 254 -39.58 -13.21 -13.83
C GLU A 254 -38.35 -12.38 -13.59
N PHE A 255 -38.46 -11.20 -12.96
CA PHE A 255 -37.36 -10.33 -12.59
C PHE A 255 -36.38 -11.05 -11.66
N TRP A 256 -36.84 -11.60 -10.55
CA TRP A 256 -35.97 -12.24 -9.57
C TRP A 256 -35.31 -13.52 -10.10
N GLN A 257 -35.97 -14.24 -10.99
CA GLN A 257 -35.39 -15.41 -11.68
C GLN A 257 -34.28 -15.00 -12.64
N GLN A 258 -34.52 -13.95 -13.47
CA GLN A 258 -33.49 -13.43 -14.39
C GLN A 258 -32.32 -12.83 -13.63
N TYR A 259 -32.57 -12.10 -12.54
CA TYR A 259 -31.54 -11.54 -11.71
C TYR A 259 -30.68 -12.62 -11.02
N ARG A 260 -31.31 -13.67 -10.47
CA ARG A 260 -30.57 -14.82 -9.93
C ARG A 260 -29.69 -15.48 -10.98
N GLU A 261 -30.20 -15.66 -12.20
CA GLU A 261 -29.41 -16.24 -13.29
C GLU A 261 -28.23 -15.37 -13.68
N ALA A 262 -28.40 -14.05 -13.70
CA ALA A 262 -27.30 -13.12 -13.94
C ALA A 262 -26.23 -13.21 -12.84
N VAL A 263 -26.63 -13.30 -11.56
CA VAL A 263 -25.70 -13.46 -10.42
C VAL A 263 -24.97 -14.82 -10.48
N ARG A 264 -25.62 -15.90 -10.89
CA ARG A 264 -24.99 -17.21 -11.10
C ARG A 264 -23.91 -17.20 -12.20
N ASN A 265 -24.02 -16.29 -13.15
CA ASN A 265 -23.12 -16.21 -14.29
C ASN A 265 -22.03 -15.14 -14.18
N ILE A 266 -21.98 -14.39 -13.08
CA ILE A 266 -20.93 -13.37 -12.83
C ILE A 266 -19.54 -14.00 -12.91
N LYS A 267 -18.57 -13.30 -13.53
CA LYS A 267 -17.16 -13.75 -13.66
C LYS A 267 -16.23 -12.79 -12.95
N ILE A 268 -15.56 -13.26 -11.90
CA ILE A 268 -14.68 -12.48 -11.04
C ILE A 268 -13.26 -13.02 -11.17
N ILE A 269 -12.29 -12.15 -11.49
CA ILE A 269 -10.89 -12.51 -11.67
C ILE A 269 -9.98 -11.68 -10.75
N ASP A 270 -8.99 -12.35 -10.18
CA ASP A 270 -7.79 -11.71 -9.64
C ASP A 270 -6.59 -12.08 -10.52
N PRO A 271 -6.02 -11.13 -11.30
CA PRO A 271 -4.93 -11.41 -12.23
C PRO A 271 -3.55 -11.54 -11.56
N ALA A 272 -3.46 -11.38 -10.23
CA ALA A 272 -2.26 -11.58 -9.42
C ALA A 272 -2.66 -12.13 -8.05
N CYS A 273 -3.30 -13.32 -8.04
CA CYS A 273 -4.13 -13.77 -6.94
C CYS A 273 -3.37 -14.14 -5.64
N GLY A 274 -2.05 -14.33 -5.69
CA GLY A 274 -1.24 -14.69 -4.52
C GLY A 274 -1.78 -15.90 -3.78
N SER A 275 -2.08 -15.73 -2.50
CA SER A 275 -2.71 -16.76 -1.65
C SER A 275 -4.23 -16.86 -1.78
N GLY A 276 -4.85 -16.08 -2.67
CA GLY A 276 -6.28 -16.15 -2.97
C GLY A 276 -7.20 -15.32 -2.06
N ALA A 277 -6.67 -14.37 -1.27
CA ALA A 277 -7.45 -13.61 -0.29
C ALA A 277 -8.68 -12.90 -0.88
N PHE A 278 -8.56 -12.28 -2.08
CA PHE A 278 -9.69 -11.65 -2.78
C PHE A 278 -10.70 -12.69 -3.28
N LEU A 279 -10.23 -13.82 -3.79
CA LEU A 279 -11.05 -14.89 -4.34
C LEU A 279 -11.86 -15.60 -3.25
N ILE A 280 -11.24 -15.84 -2.08
CA ILE A 280 -11.92 -16.41 -0.90
C ILE A 280 -13.04 -15.46 -0.43
N THR A 281 -12.74 -14.16 -0.36
CA THR A 281 -13.73 -13.15 0.04
C THR A 281 -14.88 -13.04 -0.96
N ALA A 282 -14.58 -13.11 -2.26
CA ALA A 282 -15.60 -13.12 -3.32
C ALA A 282 -16.48 -14.37 -3.25
N PHE A 283 -15.88 -15.53 -3.00
CA PHE A 283 -16.61 -16.78 -2.79
C PHE A 283 -17.58 -16.69 -1.60
N GLU A 284 -17.11 -16.22 -0.44
CA GLU A 284 -17.93 -16.05 0.77
C GLU A 284 -19.11 -15.09 0.53
N PHE A 285 -18.85 -13.97 -0.16
CA PHE A 285 -19.90 -13.01 -0.50
C PHE A 285 -20.96 -13.65 -1.41
N LEU A 286 -20.51 -14.28 -2.50
CA LEU A 286 -21.45 -14.92 -3.45
C LEU A 286 -22.25 -16.06 -2.82
N LEU A 287 -21.64 -16.85 -1.95
CA LEU A 287 -22.32 -17.94 -1.25
C LEU A 287 -23.48 -17.39 -0.38
N ASN A 288 -23.19 -16.33 0.41
CA ASN A 288 -24.21 -15.71 1.25
C ASN A 288 -25.28 -15.00 0.42
N TYR A 289 -24.90 -14.34 -0.67
CA TYR A 289 -25.84 -13.63 -1.53
C TYR A 289 -26.74 -14.59 -2.32
N ASN A 290 -26.21 -15.73 -2.80
CA ASN A 290 -27.02 -16.76 -3.43
C ASN A 290 -28.05 -17.36 -2.47
N LYS A 291 -27.70 -17.60 -1.18
CA LYS A 291 -28.68 -18.00 -0.16
C LYS A 291 -29.82 -16.98 -0.04
N TYR A 292 -29.46 -15.68 0.07
CA TYR A 292 -30.47 -14.63 0.11
C TYR A 292 -31.41 -14.66 -1.12
N LEU A 293 -30.86 -14.88 -2.32
CA LEU A 293 -31.66 -14.97 -3.55
C LEU A 293 -32.54 -16.20 -3.59
N ASP A 294 -32.04 -17.34 -3.12
CA ASP A 294 -32.81 -18.58 -3.05
C ASP A 294 -33.97 -18.43 -2.05
N ASP A 295 -33.77 -17.83 -0.87
CA ASP A 295 -34.81 -17.50 0.10
C ASP A 295 -35.86 -16.55 -0.51
N LYS A 296 -35.38 -15.49 -1.22
CA LYS A 296 -36.25 -14.52 -1.89
C LYS A 296 -37.17 -15.15 -2.95
N ILE A 297 -36.61 -16.08 -3.71
CA ILE A 297 -37.38 -16.79 -4.76
C ILE A 297 -38.31 -17.80 -4.11
N PHE A 298 -37.90 -18.48 -3.02
CA PHE A 298 -38.76 -19.37 -2.27
C PHE A 298 -40.00 -18.64 -1.73
N ASP A 299 -39.82 -17.42 -1.18
CA ASP A 299 -40.94 -16.58 -0.71
C ASP A 299 -41.94 -16.23 -1.84
N LEU A 300 -41.44 -16.11 -3.09
CA LEU A 300 -42.25 -15.75 -4.25
C LEU A 300 -43.00 -16.94 -4.88
N VAL A 301 -42.37 -18.12 -4.95
CA VAL A 301 -42.89 -19.26 -5.72
C VAL A 301 -43.16 -20.53 -4.89
N GLY A 302 -42.75 -20.53 -3.61
CA GLY A 302 -42.94 -21.66 -2.71
C GLY A 302 -42.08 -22.90 -3.01
N THR A 303 -41.14 -22.77 -3.95
CA THR A 303 -40.21 -23.85 -4.30
C THR A 303 -38.79 -23.31 -4.31
N SER A 304 -37.86 -24.06 -3.73
CA SER A 304 -36.43 -23.75 -3.78
C SER A 304 -35.69 -24.80 -4.61
N ASP A 305 -34.56 -24.40 -5.19
CA ASP A 305 -33.64 -25.29 -5.87
C ASP A 305 -32.71 -25.95 -4.83
N LEU A 306 -33.31 -26.86 -4.04
CA LEU A 306 -32.67 -27.54 -2.89
C LEU A 306 -31.55 -28.50 -3.30
N PHE A 307 -31.42 -28.84 -4.58
CA PHE A 307 -30.52 -29.90 -5.06
C PHE A 307 -29.24 -29.36 -5.70
N SER A 308 -29.07 -28.06 -5.90
CA SER A 308 -27.84 -27.54 -6.52
C SER A 308 -26.72 -27.34 -5.50
N ASP A 309 -25.52 -27.80 -5.85
CA ASP A 309 -24.32 -27.55 -5.07
C ASP A 309 -23.78 -26.14 -5.34
N ARG A 310 -24.32 -25.14 -4.65
CA ARG A 310 -23.94 -23.71 -4.79
C ARG A 310 -22.45 -23.49 -4.61
N THR A 311 -21.83 -24.22 -3.70
CA THR A 311 -20.41 -24.13 -3.42
C THR A 311 -19.59 -24.46 -4.65
N LYS A 312 -19.91 -25.61 -5.27
CA LYS A 312 -19.26 -26.07 -6.48
C LYS A 312 -19.53 -25.17 -7.69
N GLU A 313 -20.78 -24.74 -7.85
CA GLU A 313 -21.17 -23.81 -8.93
C GLU A 313 -20.38 -22.51 -8.85
N ILE A 314 -20.27 -21.86 -7.67
CA ILE A 314 -19.53 -20.61 -7.47
C ILE A 314 -18.05 -20.82 -7.79
N LEU A 315 -17.42 -21.89 -7.30
CA LEU A 315 -16.01 -22.14 -7.55
C LEU A 315 -15.69 -22.37 -9.04
N GLN A 316 -16.55 -23.11 -9.75
CA GLN A 316 -16.31 -23.47 -11.15
C GLN A 316 -16.75 -22.37 -12.14
N ASN A 317 -17.79 -21.61 -11.80
CA ASN A 317 -18.38 -20.66 -12.74
C ASN A 317 -18.02 -19.20 -12.46
N ASN A 318 -17.73 -18.82 -11.20
CA ASN A 318 -17.64 -17.40 -10.83
C ASN A 318 -16.23 -16.95 -10.46
N ILE A 319 -15.38 -17.83 -9.90
CA ILE A 319 -14.10 -17.46 -9.29
C ILE A 319 -12.94 -17.88 -10.17
N PHE A 320 -12.09 -16.92 -10.56
CA PHE A 320 -10.94 -17.11 -11.42
C PHE A 320 -9.70 -16.42 -10.83
N GLY A 321 -8.52 -16.98 -11.04
CA GLY A 321 -7.26 -16.41 -10.58
C GLY A 321 -6.09 -16.78 -11.47
N VAL A 322 -5.13 -15.87 -11.60
CA VAL A 322 -3.85 -16.11 -12.26
C VAL A 322 -2.74 -15.60 -11.37
N ASP A 323 -1.67 -16.37 -11.24
CA ASP A 323 -0.46 -15.92 -10.55
C ASP A 323 0.79 -16.42 -11.29
N LEU A 324 1.86 -15.63 -11.23
CA LEU A 324 3.15 -15.96 -11.81
C LEU A 324 3.82 -17.14 -11.11
N ASN A 325 3.53 -17.31 -9.82
CA ASN A 325 4.15 -18.28 -8.94
C ASN A 325 3.28 -19.53 -8.81
N LYS A 326 3.81 -20.69 -9.19
CA LYS A 326 3.13 -21.99 -9.10
C LYS A 326 2.72 -22.30 -7.67
N GLU A 327 3.57 -22.01 -6.68
CA GLU A 327 3.29 -22.23 -5.27
C GLU A 327 2.08 -21.40 -4.80
N SER A 328 1.98 -20.12 -5.21
CA SER A 328 0.82 -19.27 -4.92
C SER A 328 -0.48 -19.84 -5.50
N VAL A 329 -0.43 -20.39 -6.71
CA VAL A 329 -1.56 -21.05 -7.38
C VAL A 329 -2.06 -22.24 -6.57
N GLU A 330 -1.15 -23.12 -6.12
CA GLU A 330 -1.50 -24.28 -5.32
C GLU A 330 -2.06 -23.89 -3.93
N ILE A 331 -1.48 -22.86 -3.30
CA ILE A 331 -1.99 -22.28 -2.04
C ILE A 331 -3.41 -21.72 -2.23
N THR A 332 -3.67 -21.00 -3.31
CA THR A 332 -5.01 -20.48 -3.62
C THR A 332 -6.02 -21.62 -3.79
N LYS A 333 -5.67 -22.67 -4.52
CA LYS A 333 -6.52 -23.87 -4.67
C LYS A 333 -6.79 -24.54 -3.33
N LEU A 334 -5.75 -24.75 -2.51
CA LEU A 334 -5.87 -25.32 -1.17
C LEU A 334 -6.81 -24.50 -0.29
N SER A 335 -6.62 -23.18 -0.25
CA SER A 335 -7.44 -22.26 0.53
C SER A 335 -8.93 -22.32 0.13
N LEU A 336 -9.22 -22.36 -1.17
CA LEU A 336 -10.59 -22.52 -1.67
C LEU A 336 -11.18 -23.90 -1.33
N TRP A 337 -10.41 -24.97 -1.41
CA TRP A 337 -10.85 -26.30 -1.00
C TRP A 337 -11.16 -26.39 0.50
N LEU A 338 -10.29 -25.83 1.35
CA LEU A 338 -10.51 -25.77 2.81
C LEU A 338 -11.79 -25.00 3.17
N LYS A 339 -12.12 -23.94 2.43
CA LYS A 339 -13.37 -23.17 2.64
C LYS A 339 -14.62 -23.91 2.18
N THR A 340 -14.49 -24.85 1.27
CA THR A 340 -15.62 -25.50 0.58
C THR A 340 -15.79 -26.97 0.95
N ALA A 341 -14.86 -27.52 1.73
CA ALA A 341 -14.94 -28.90 2.19
C ALA A 341 -16.23 -29.15 2.99
N ASP A 342 -17.00 -30.15 2.57
CA ASP A 342 -18.27 -30.56 3.15
C ASP A 342 -18.32 -32.10 3.15
N LYS A 343 -18.87 -32.73 4.22
CA LYS A 343 -18.85 -34.14 4.46
C LYS A 343 -19.48 -34.99 3.34
N ASN A 344 -20.37 -34.43 2.58
CA ASN A 344 -21.14 -35.16 1.55
C ASN A 344 -20.91 -34.66 0.13
N LYS A 345 -19.86 -33.83 -0.10
CA LYS A 345 -19.59 -33.21 -1.38
C LYS A 345 -18.17 -33.45 -1.87
N THR A 346 -18.03 -33.66 -3.17
CA THR A 346 -16.70 -33.69 -3.82
C THR A 346 -16.14 -32.30 -3.98
N LEU A 347 -14.84 -32.13 -3.76
CA LEU A 347 -14.16 -30.88 -4.05
C LEU A 347 -14.28 -30.53 -5.53
N ALA A 348 -14.45 -29.23 -5.83
CA ALA A 348 -14.45 -28.74 -7.20
C ALA A 348 -13.06 -28.86 -7.83
N SER A 349 -12.97 -29.25 -9.12
CA SER A 349 -11.74 -29.05 -9.86
C SER A 349 -11.51 -27.57 -10.11
N LEU A 350 -10.33 -27.06 -9.78
CA LEU A 350 -9.95 -25.65 -9.92
C LEU A 350 -8.89 -25.42 -11.02
N GLU A 351 -8.49 -26.47 -11.75
CA GLU A 351 -7.42 -26.40 -12.76
C GLU A 351 -7.74 -25.44 -13.90
N ASN A 352 -9.02 -25.30 -14.26
CA ASN A 352 -9.44 -24.40 -15.33
C ASN A 352 -9.65 -22.95 -14.84
N ASN A 353 -9.74 -22.74 -13.54
CA ASN A 353 -10.09 -21.46 -12.95
C ASN A 353 -8.89 -20.74 -12.33
N ILE A 354 -8.00 -21.51 -11.66
CA ILE A 354 -6.81 -20.96 -10.99
C ILE A 354 -5.57 -21.46 -11.74
N LYS A 355 -4.90 -20.54 -12.44
CA LYS A 355 -3.85 -20.88 -13.41
C LYS A 355 -2.52 -20.20 -13.09
N CYS A 356 -1.42 -20.88 -13.44
CA CYS A 356 -0.09 -20.32 -13.34
C CYS A 356 0.33 -19.69 -14.68
N GLY A 357 0.76 -18.41 -14.65
CA GLY A 357 1.23 -17.73 -15.84
C GLY A 357 1.49 -16.24 -15.61
N ASN A 358 2.16 -15.62 -16.58
CA ASN A 358 2.46 -14.19 -16.55
C ASN A 358 1.29 -13.39 -17.11
N SER A 359 0.49 -12.79 -16.25
CA SER A 359 -0.69 -11.99 -16.61
C SER A 359 -0.44 -10.86 -17.60
N LEU A 360 0.81 -10.37 -17.67
CA LEU A 360 1.20 -9.23 -18.53
C LEU A 360 1.81 -9.65 -19.85
N ILE A 361 2.40 -10.86 -19.96
CA ILE A 361 3.20 -11.29 -21.12
C ILE A 361 2.61 -12.57 -21.70
N ASP A 362 2.19 -12.50 -22.95
CA ASP A 362 1.68 -13.63 -23.75
C ASP A 362 2.69 -14.17 -24.77
N ASP A 363 3.88 -13.58 -24.84
CA ASP A 363 4.95 -13.94 -25.76
C ASP A 363 5.86 -15.04 -25.15
N PRO A 364 5.87 -16.27 -25.72
CA PRO A 364 6.74 -17.36 -25.26
C PRO A 364 8.25 -17.09 -25.42
N GLU A 365 8.67 -16.18 -26.33
CA GLU A 365 10.09 -15.81 -26.46
C GLU A 365 10.59 -14.95 -25.28
N ILE A 366 9.67 -14.36 -24.50
CA ILE A 366 9.96 -13.49 -23.36
C ILE A 366 9.67 -14.18 -22.03
N ALA A 367 8.51 -14.82 -21.90
CA ALA A 367 8.04 -15.44 -20.65
C ALA A 367 8.13 -16.98 -20.66
N GLU A 368 8.65 -17.57 -21.73
CA GLU A 368 8.85 -19.03 -21.88
C GLU A 368 7.56 -19.81 -21.57
N ASN A 369 7.63 -20.79 -20.67
CA ASN A 369 6.49 -21.61 -20.25
C ASN A 369 5.47 -20.86 -19.38
N LEU A 370 5.76 -19.64 -18.95
CA LEU A 370 4.86 -18.77 -18.20
C LEU A 370 4.12 -17.76 -19.07
N ALA A 371 4.36 -17.76 -20.41
CA ALA A 371 3.60 -16.91 -21.32
C ALA A 371 2.10 -17.24 -21.23
N PHE A 372 1.26 -16.20 -21.03
CA PHE A 372 -0.15 -16.39 -20.72
C PHE A 372 -1.06 -15.62 -21.67
N ASN A 373 -1.66 -16.36 -22.60
CA ASN A 373 -2.63 -15.79 -23.52
C ASN A 373 -4.05 -15.94 -22.95
N TRP A 374 -4.61 -14.84 -22.50
CA TRP A 374 -5.90 -14.79 -21.83
C TRP A 374 -7.06 -15.36 -22.64
N GLU A 375 -7.13 -15.11 -23.94
CA GLU A 375 -8.19 -15.59 -24.83
C GLU A 375 -8.11 -17.12 -25.06
N LYS A 376 -6.89 -17.67 -25.12
CA LYS A 376 -6.68 -19.12 -25.21
C LYS A 376 -6.96 -19.85 -23.90
N GLU A 377 -6.61 -19.21 -22.78
CA GLU A 377 -6.78 -19.79 -21.46
C GLU A 377 -8.22 -19.74 -20.94
N PHE A 378 -8.99 -18.70 -21.33
CA PHE A 378 -10.38 -18.48 -20.92
C PHE A 378 -11.30 -18.18 -22.11
N PRO A 379 -11.38 -19.06 -23.12
CA PRO A 379 -12.05 -18.77 -24.41
C PRO A 379 -13.53 -18.42 -24.24
N GLU A 380 -14.25 -19.12 -23.38
CA GLU A 380 -15.69 -18.87 -23.14
C GLU A 380 -15.95 -17.50 -22.50
N ILE A 381 -15.03 -17.03 -21.63
CA ILE A 381 -15.15 -15.74 -20.94
C ILE A 381 -14.92 -14.63 -21.96
N PHE A 382 -13.89 -14.73 -22.80
CA PHE A 382 -13.59 -13.71 -23.80
C PHE A 382 -14.58 -13.70 -24.98
N ALA A 383 -15.15 -14.85 -25.34
CA ALA A 383 -16.28 -14.90 -26.27
C ALA A 383 -17.50 -14.11 -25.77
N ASN A 384 -17.64 -13.95 -24.45
CA ASN A 384 -18.68 -13.16 -23.79
C ASN A 384 -18.19 -11.75 -23.34
N GLY A 385 -17.07 -11.26 -23.87
CA GLY A 385 -16.56 -9.91 -23.72
C GLY A 385 -15.63 -9.68 -22.52
N GLY A 386 -15.22 -10.71 -21.77
CA GLY A 386 -14.29 -10.66 -20.64
C GLY A 386 -14.93 -10.91 -19.27
N PHE A 387 -14.29 -10.43 -18.21
CA PHE A 387 -14.75 -10.61 -16.83
C PHE A 387 -15.71 -9.48 -16.38
N ASP A 388 -16.67 -9.80 -15.53
CA ASP A 388 -17.58 -8.82 -14.96
C ASP A 388 -16.89 -7.97 -13.89
N ILE A 389 -15.98 -8.58 -13.13
CA ILE A 389 -15.24 -7.92 -12.04
C ILE A 389 -13.77 -8.36 -12.06
N VAL A 390 -12.87 -7.39 -12.01
CA VAL A 390 -11.42 -7.57 -11.85
C VAL A 390 -11.02 -6.95 -10.51
N VAL A 391 -10.51 -7.75 -9.59
CA VAL A 391 -10.07 -7.29 -8.26
C VAL A 391 -8.65 -7.77 -7.99
N GLY A 392 -7.93 -7.11 -7.07
CA GLY A 392 -6.63 -7.61 -6.66
C GLY A 392 -5.73 -6.57 -6.00
N ASN A 393 -4.55 -7.06 -5.63
CA ASN A 393 -3.42 -6.29 -5.18
C ASN A 393 -2.24 -6.57 -6.12
N PRO A 394 -2.12 -5.85 -7.26
CA PRO A 394 -1.05 -6.08 -8.22
C PRO A 394 0.33 -5.82 -7.62
N PRO A 395 1.41 -6.45 -8.13
CA PRO A 395 2.76 -6.31 -7.58
C PRO A 395 3.32 -4.89 -7.72
N TYR A 396 4.02 -4.40 -6.66
CA TYR A 396 4.66 -3.07 -6.60
C TYR A 396 6.15 -3.19 -6.92
N VAL A 397 6.49 -3.28 -8.20
CA VAL A 397 7.87 -3.49 -8.67
C VAL A 397 8.23 -2.46 -9.71
N LEU A 398 9.19 -1.60 -9.36
CA LEU A 398 9.79 -0.66 -10.30
C LEU A 398 10.75 -1.41 -11.25
N CYS A 399 10.36 -1.54 -12.52
CA CYS A 399 11.14 -2.22 -13.55
C CYS A 399 12.36 -1.41 -13.96
N GLN A 400 13.54 -1.99 -13.79
CA GLN A 400 14.82 -1.37 -14.12
C GLN A 400 15.80 -2.40 -14.70
N PRO A 401 16.84 -2.00 -15.47
CA PRO A 401 17.84 -2.94 -16.00
C PRO A 401 18.55 -3.80 -14.94
N SER A 402 18.52 -3.37 -13.66
CA SER A 402 19.09 -4.11 -12.54
C SER A 402 18.24 -5.29 -12.06
N ASN A 403 16.94 -5.32 -12.41
CA ASN A 403 16.00 -6.35 -11.94
C ASN A 403 15.10 -6.92 -13.05
N THR A 404 15.14 -6.36 -14.26
CA THR A 404 14.29 -6.77 -15.38
C THR A 404 15.15 -6.83 -16.64
N ASN A 405 15.09 -7.91 -17.39
CA ASN A 405 15.88 -8.07 -18.60
C ASN A 405 15.41 -7.12 -19.73
N GLU A 406 16.29 -6.87 -20.70
CA GLU A 406 16.05 -5.89 -21.77
C GLU A 406 14.86 -6.24 -22.66
N LYS A 407 14.64 -7.54 -22.97
CA LYS A 407 13.51 -7.99 -23.79
C LYS A 407 12.18 -7.69 -23.09
N THR A 408 12.08 -8.00 -21.80
CA THR A 408 10.91 -7.71 -20.97
C THR A 408 10.67 -6.20 -20.84
N LEU A 409 11.72 -5.38 -20.63
CA LEU A 409 11.57 -3.93 -20.59
C LEU A 409 11.06 -3.36 -21.91
N LYS A 410 11.56 -3.87 -23.07
CA LYS A 410 11.07 -3.48 -24.39
C LYS A 410 9.60 -3.86 -24.58
N PHE A 411 9.20 -5.05 -24.14
CA PHE A 411 7.81 -5.49 -24.19
C PHE A 411 6.89 -4.59 -23.35
N TYR A 412 7.28 -4.27 -22.10
CA TYR A 412 6.51 -3.39 -21.22
C TYR A 412 6.36 -1.96 -21.75
N ASN A 413 7.31 -1.47 -22.56
CA ASN A 413 7.18 -0.17 -23.21
C ASN A 413 6.06 -0.12 -24.28
N ASN A 414 5.52 -1.26 -24.73
CA ASN A 414 4.39 -1.30 -25.66
C ASN A 414 3.05 -1.00 -25.00
N PHE A 415 2.96 -1.06 -23.65
CA PHE A 415 1.75 -0.67 -22.94
C PHE A 415 1.52 0.84 -23.07
N GLU A 416 0.26 1.25 -23.24
CA GLU A 416 -0.11 2.66 -23.42
C GLU A 416 0.21 3.50 -22.18
N VAL A 417 0.08 2.88 -20.99
CA VAL A 417 0.38 3.54 -19.70
C VAL A 417 1.87 3.67 -19.41
N SER A 418 2.74 3.07 -20.21
CA SER A 418 4.17 3.06 -19.97
C SER A 418 4.80 4.44 -20.11
N SER A 419 5.67 4.77 -19.16
CA SER A 419 6.37 6.05 -19.06
C SER A 419 7.82 5.84 -18.61
N TYR A 420 8.57 6.91 -18.33
CA TYR A 420 10.00 6.88 -17.97
C TYR A 420 10.37 5.90 -16.84
N LYS A 421 9.45 5.64 -15.90
CA LYS A 421 9.63 4.66 -14.82
C LYS A 421 8.41 3.76 -14.78
N ILE A 422 8.56 2.54 -15.28
CA ILE A 422 7.50 1.55 -15.30
C ILE A 422 7.46 0.86 -13.94
N ASP A 423 6.30 0.91 -13.29
CA ASP A 423 6.00 0.04 -12.15
C ASP A 423 4.94 -0.97 -12.59
N LEU A 424 5.06 -2.23 -12.16
CA LEU A 424 4.17 -3.30 -12.66
C LEU A 424 2.69 -2.98 -12.43
N TYR A 425 2.31 -2.38 -11.31
CA TYR A 425 0.91 -2.05 -11.07
C TYR A 425 0.32 -1.08 -12.09
N HIS A 426 1.15 -0.25 -12.78
CA HIS A 426 0.67 0.58 -13.90
C HIS A 426 0.15 -0.31 -15.03
N LEU A 427 0.92 -1.35 -15.39
CA LEU A 427 0.58 -2.28 -16.46
C LEU A 427 -0.65 -3.12 -16.09
N PHE A 428 -0.80 -3.47 -14.80
CA PHE A 428 -1.98 -4.17 -14.30
C PHE A 428 -3.26 -3.33 -14.37
N PHE A 429 -3.18 -2.01 -14.26
CA PHE A 429 -4.34 -1.14 -14.53
C PHE A 429 -4.81 -1.27 -15.97
N GLU A 430 -3.89 -1.16 -16.96
CA GLU A 430 -4.23 -1.33 -18.37
C GLU A 430 -4.76 -2.75 -18.63
N LYS A 431 -4.06 -3.76 -18.15
CA LYS A 431 -4.48 -5.16 -18.31
C LYS A 431 -5.85 -5.40 -17.67
N GLY A 432 -6.10 -4.95 -16.45
CA GLY A 432 -7.39 -5.12 -15.77
C GLY A 432 -8.56 -4.47 -16.51
N ILE A 433 -8.33 -3.28 -17.07
CA ILE A 433 -9.35 -2.61 -17.91
C ILE A 433 -9.59 -3.40 -19.23
N ILE A 434 -8.54 -3.96 -19.84
CA ILE A 434 -8.67 -4.80 -21.04
C ILE A 434 -9.47 -6.08 -20.74
N LEU A 435 -9.13 -6.77 -19.62
CA LEU A 435 -9.76 -8.02 -19.20
C LEU A 435 -11.24 -7.86 -18.85
N SER A 436 -11.65 -6.68 -18.45
CA SER A 436 -13.03 -6.41 -18.01
C SER A 436 -14.00 -6.26 -19.20
N LYS A 437 -15.23 -6.72 -19.03
CA LYS A 437 -16.37 -6.41 -19.92
C LYS A 437 -16.67 -4.91 -19.94
N ASN A 438 -17.35 -4.45 -20.97
CA ASN A 438 -18.03 -3.16 -20.93
C ASN A 438 -19.04 -3.16 -19.75
N ASN A 439 -19.08 -2.08 -18.99
CA ASN A 439 -19.82 -1.94 -17.73
C ASN A 439 -19.35 -2.85 -16.59
N GLY A 440 -18.25 -3.59 -16.77
CA GLY A 440 -17.60 -4.34 -15.68
C GLY A 440 -16.82 -3.43 -14.71
N TYR A 441 -16.44 -3.96 -13.57
CA TYR A 441 -15.77 -3.25 -12.50
C TYR A 441 -14.31 -3.68 -12.36
N ILE A 442 -13.42 -2.72 -12.10
CA ILE A 442 -12.00 -2.95 -11.80
C ILE A 442 -11.69 -2.28 -10.47
N SER A 443 -11.13 -3.02 -9.52
CA SER A 443 -10.84 -2.48 -8.20
C SER A 443 -9.51 -3.01 -7.68
N PHE A 444 -8.55 -2.11 -7.54
CA PHE A 444 -7.20 -2.44 -7.07
C PHE A 444 -6.81 -1.63 -5.85
N ILE A 445 -6.01 -2.25 -4.96
CA ILE A 445 -5.18 -1.52 -4.01
C ILE A 445 -3.78 -1.38 -4.60
N THR A 446 -3.24 -0.16 -4.62
CA THR A 446 -1.94 0.15 -5.23
C THR A 446 -1.24 1.26 -4.48
N PRO A 447 0.08 1.48 -4.69
CA PRO A 447 0.73 2.70 -4.22
C PRO A 447 -0.02 3.95 -4.68
N ASN A 448 -0.21 4.92 -3.79
CA ASN A 448 -0.97 6.14 -4.09
C ASN A 448 -0.19 7.15 -4.96
N THR A 449 1.06 6.82 -5.33
CA THR A 449 1.93 7.70 -6.10
C THR A 449 1.38 8.09 -7.46
N TYR A 450 0.57 7.23 -8.09
CA TYR A 450 -0.03 7.54 -9.39
C TYR A 450 -1.04 8.71 -9.34
N LEU A 451 -1.61 8.98 -8.18
CA LEU A 451 -2.59 10.06 -8.01
C LEU A 451 -2.03 11.44 -8.40
N VAL A 452 -0.77 11.71 -8.02
CA VAL A 452 -0.17 13.05 -8.13
C VAL A 452 1.20 13.09 -8.82
N ASN A 453 1.84 11.94 -9.11
CA ASN A 453 3.17 11.94 -9.70
C ASN A 453 3.13 12.31 -11.19
N LYS A 454 3.91 13.30 -11.61
CA LYS A 454 4.02 13.76 -13.00
C LYS A 454 4.29 12.62 -13.99
N TYR A 455 5.17 11.67 -13.65
CA TYR A 455 5.52 10.55 -14.53
C TYR A 455 4.38 9.57 -14.77
N ASN A 456 3.27 9.67 -14.03
CA ASN A 456 2.11 8.79 -14.17
C ASN A 456 0.95 9.45 -14.96
N LEU A 457 1.24 10.50 -15.72
CA LEU A 457 0.25 11.19 -16.57
C LEU A 457 -0.45 10.21 -17.52
N LYS A 458 0.31 9.39 -18.25
CA LYS A 458 -0.26 8.40 -19.19
C LYS A 458 -1.22 7.43 -18.50
N LEU A 459 -0.88 6.94 -17.30
CA LEU A 459 -1.76 6.07 -16.53
C LEU A 459 -3.07 6.78 -16.16
N ARG A 460 -2.99 8.01 -15.66
CA ARG A 460 -4.19 8.79 -15.31
C ARG A 460 -5.07 9.08 -16.52
N GLU A 461 -4.46 9.47 -17.66
CA GLU A 461 -5.18 9.66 -18.92
C GLU A 461 -5.87 8.38 -19.38
N PHE A 462 -5.19 7.24 -19.31
CA PHE A 462 -5.76 5.95 -19.69
C PHE A 462 -6.97 5.58 -18.81
N ILE A 463 -6.86 5.74 -17.48
CA ILE A 463 -7.98 5.54 -16.55
C ILE A 463 -9.14 6.48 -16.90
N LEU A 464 -8.88 7.78 -17.04
CA LEU A 464 -9.92 8.79 -17.30
C LEU A 464 -10.65 8.58 -18.63
N ARG A 465 -9.96 8.08 -19.67
CA ARG A 465 -10.56 7.85 -20.99
C ARG A 465 -11.39 6.58 -21.08
N ASN A 466 -10.98 5.53 -20.37
CA ASN A 466 -11.54 4.20 -20.50
C ASN A 466 -12.52 3.81 -19.40
N THR A 467 -12.57 4.59 -18.32
CA THR A 467 -13.39 4.24 -17.14
C THR A 467 -14.09 5.44 -16.52
N GLN A 468 -15.17 5.12 -15.84
CA GLN A 468 -15.78 5.99 -14.84
C GLN A 468 -15.22 5.61 -13.47
N ILE A 469 -14.62 6.58 -12.78
CA ILE A 469 -14.14 6.39 -11.41
C ILE A 469 -15.35 6.51 -10.47
N LYS A 470 -15.64 5.46 -9.72
CA LYS A 470 -16.74 5.47 -8.73
C LYS A 470 -16.26 5.95 -7.38
N GLU A 471 -15.05 5.53 -6.98
CA GLU A 471 -14.53 5.77 -5.64
C GLU A 471 -13.02 5.72 -5.59
N ILE A 472 -12.42 6.59 -4.77
CA ILE A 472 -11.00 6.54 -4.39
C ILE A 472 -10.90 6.61 -2.86
N ILE A 473 -10.20 5.63 -2.26
CA ILE A 473 -9.86 5.61 -0.84
C ILE A 473 -8.37 5.87 -0.69
N ASN A 474 -8.00 6.88 0.08
CA ASN A 474 -6.62 7.10 0.47
C ASN A 474 -6.41 6.72 1.94
N TYR A 475 -5.49 5.78 2.21
CA TYR A 475 -5.24 5.27 3.56
C TYR A 475 -4.25 6.18 4.29
N LYS A 476 -4.65 6.66 5.49
CA LYS A 476 -3.80 7.50 6.34
C LYS A 476 -2.77 6.72 7.15
N ASN A 477 -3.05 5.45 7.41
CA ASN A 477 -2.19 4.58 8.21
C ASN A 477 -1.38 3.65 7.30
N ILE A 478 -0.26 3.17 7.81
CA ILE A 478 0.50 2.09 7.16
C ILE A 478 -0.43 0.87 7.09
N VAL A 479 -0.65 0.37 5.88
CA VAL A 479 -1.52 -0.78 5.61
C VAL A 479 -0.72 -2.08 5.68
N PHE A 480 0.50 -2.08 5.13
CA PHE A 480 1.38 -3.24 5.07
C PHE A 480 2.49 -3.09 6.11
N GLU A 481 2.58 -4.02 7.07
CA GLU A 481 3.61 -3.99 8.12
C GLU A 481 5.03 -4.11 7.56
N ASP A 482 5.18 -4.88 6.49
CA ASP A 482 6.48 -5.17 5.85
C ASP A 482 6.89 -4.17 4.76
N ALA A 483 6.03 -3.21 4.41
CA ALA A 483 6.31 -2.23 3.37
C ALA A 483 5.99 -0.80 3.81
N ASN A 484 7.00 0.06 3.75
CA ASN A 484 6.84 1.50 3.94
C ASN A 484 6.30 2.15 2.65
N VAL A 485 5.06 1.83 2.28
CA VAL A 485 4.40 2.38 1.09
C VAL A 485 3.01 2.89 1.47
N ASP A 486 2.72 4.11 1.06
CA ASP A 486 1.37 4.68 1.18
C ASP A 486 0.53 4.18 0.01
N VAL A 487 -0.67 3.67 0.30
CA VAL A 487 -1.54 3.03 -0.68
C VAL A 487 -2.90 3.71 -0.79
N SER A 488 -3.54 3.47 -1.93
CA SER A 488 -4.92 3.85 -2.19
C SER A 488 -5.68 2.70 -2.84
N THR A 489 -6.98 2.63 -2.60
CA THR A 489 -7.89 1.78 -3.36
C THR A 489 -8.65 2.65 -4.35
N ILE A 490 -8.86 2.13 -5.56
CA ILE A 490 -9.70 2.76 -6.56
C ILE A 490 -10.72 1.75 -7.10
N ILE A 491 -11.97 2.20 -7.26
CA ILE A 491 -13.06 1.42 -7.87
C ILE A 491 -13.44 2.10 -9.17
N LEU A 492 -13.27 1.39 -10.27
CA LEU A 492 -13.50 1.82 -11.64
C LEU A 492 -14.64 1.01 -12.27
N LYS A 493 -15.43 1.65 -13.12
CA LYS A 493 -16.37 0.99 -14.04
C LYS A 493 -15.87 1.20 -15.46
N LYS A 494 -15.67 0.15 -16.25
CA LYS A 494 -15.30 0.25 -17.67
C LYS A 494 -16.48 0.77 -18.47
N SER A 495 -16.56 2.05 -18.62
CA SER A 495 -17.62 2.71 -19.39
C SER A 495 -17.12 4.05 -19.90
N LYS A 496 -17.78 4.60 -20.90
CA LYS A 496 -17.58 6.01 -21.25
C LYS A 496 -17.92 6.87 -20.03
N TYR A 497 -17.19 7.96 -19.89
CA TYR A 497 -17.41 8.94 -18.82
C TYR A 497 -18.87 9.41 -18.76
N THR A 498 -19.37 9.52 -17.55
CA THR A 498 -20.67 10.14 -17.22
C THR A 498 -20.45 11.21 -16.16
N ASP A 499 -21.36 12.18 -16.05
CA ASP A 499 -21.26 13.31 -15.08
C ASP A 499 -21.54 12.89 -13.61
N GLU A 500 -21.38 11.62 -13.28
CA GLU A 500 -21.52 11.16 -11.90
C GLU A 500 -20.33 11.58 -11.01
N ASN A 501 -20.63 11.87 -9.75
CA ASN A 501 -19.61 12.24 -8.78
C ASN A 501 -18.74 11.04 -8.37
N VAL A 502 -17.45 11.28 -8.28
CA VAL A 502 -16.45 10.37 -7.69
C VAL A 502 -16.47 10.56 -6.17
N LYS A 503 -16.70 9.49 -5.42
CA LYS A 503 -16.58 9.52 -3.96
C LYS A 503 -15.14 9.43 -3.53
N ILE A 504 -14.69 10.37 -2.70
CA ILE A 504 -13.37 10.38 -2.11
C ILE A 504 -13.48 10.08 -0.62
N LEU A 505 -12.79 9.01 -0.19
CA LEU A 505 -12.80 8.55 1.19
C LEU A 505 -11.39 8.64 1.80
N LEU A 506 -11.36 9.00 3.07
CA LEU A 506 -10.18 8.83 3.91
C LEU A 506 -10.44 7.68 4.89
N SER A 507 -9.53 6.71 4.90
CA SER A 507 -9.57 5.59 5.83
C SER A 507 -8.65 5.86 7.02
N SER A 508 -9.17 5.73 8.24
CA SER A 508 -8.40 5.77 9.48
C SER A 508 -8.95 4.73 10.45
N LYS A 509 -8.07 3.85 11.00
CA LYS A 509 -8.43 2.85 12.03
C LYS A 509 -9.71 2.05 11.70
N ASN A 510 -9.77 1.48 10.51
CA ASN A 510 -10.88 0.64 10.02
C ASN A 510 -12.22 1.38 9.76
N GLU A 511 -12.24 2.71 9.76
CA GLU A 511 -13.41 3.50 9.41
C GLU A 511 -13.16 4.28 8.13
N ASN A 512 -14.00 4.06 7.10
CA ASN A 512 -13.96 4.79 5.85
C ASN A 512 -14.99 5.92 5.89
N LYS A 513 -14.52 7.16 5.82
CA LYS A 513 -15.38 8.34 5.83
C LYS A 513 -15.31 9.06 4.50
N ILE A 514 -16.47 9.27 3.86
CA ILE A 514 -16.56 10.14 2.69
C ILE A 514 -16.20 11.57 3.14
N VAL A 515 -15.19 12.14 2.53
CA VAL A 515 -14.69 13.49 2.86
C VAL A 515 -15.01 14.49 1.77
N LEU A 516 -15.21 14.00 0.53
CA LEU A 516 -15.44 14.85 -0.63
C LEU A 516 -16.10 14.05 -1.75
N GLU A 517 -16.87 14.72 -2.59
CA GLU A 517 -17.28 14.25 -3.91
C GLU A 517 -16.73 15.21 -4.96
N LYS A 518 -16.23 14.67 -6.08
CA LYS A 518 -15.68 15.43 -7.21
C LYS A 518 -16.23 14.91 -8.54
N GLN A 519 -16.25 15.77 -9.53
CA GLN A 519 -16.53 15.35 -10.90
C GLN A 519 -15.24 14.89 -11.58
N GLN A 520 -15.27 13.78 -12.26
CA GLN A 520 -14.13 13.27 -13.04
C GLN A 520 -13.67 14.27 -14.11
N ASN A 521 -14.61 15.08 -14.62
CA ASN A 521 -14.35 16.14 -15.60
C ASN A 521 -13.37 17.22 -15.12
N ASP A 522 -13.28 17.45 -13.81
CA ASP A 522 -12.33 18.41 -13.24
C ASP A 522 -10.89 17.95 -13.46
N TRP A 523 -10.66 16.64 -13.33
CA TRP A 523 -9.34 16.05 -13.62
C TRP A 523 -9.04 15.96 -15.12
N LEU A 524 -10.06 15.81 -15.97
CA LEU A 524 -9.90 15.82 -17.43
C LEU A 524 -9.47 17.18 -17.96
N LYS A 525 -9.84 18.28 -17.29
CA LYS A 525 -9.46 19.64 -17.65
C LYS A 525 -8.04 20.01 -17.18
N ASP A 526 -7.52 19.38 -16.14
CA ASP A 526 -6.17 19.58 -15.64
C ASP A 526 -5.13 19.06 -16.64
N ASP A 527 -4.09 19.85 -16.96
CA ASP A 527 -3.07 19.48 -17.95
C ASP A 527 -2.27 18.22 -17.54
N GLU A 528 -1.98 18.08 -16.25
CA GLU A 528 -1.28 16.93 -15.68
C GLU A 528 -2.22 15.80 -15.22
N LYS A 529 -3.55 15.98 -15.35
CA LYS A 529 -4.59 15.03 -14.93
C LYS A 529 -4.42 14.57 -13.47
N ILE A 530 -3.96 15.46 -12.57
CA ILE A 530 -3.71 15.12 -11.17
C ILE A 530 -5.02 14.76 -10.47
N PHE A 531 -5.08 13.57 -9.88
CA PHE A 531 -6.20 13.14 -9.04
C PHE A 531 -6.09 13.81 -7.66
N ASN A 532 -6.41 15.11 -7.62
CA ASN A 532 -6.45 15.86 -6.39
C ASN A 532 -7.65 15.44 -5.55
N LEU A 533 -7.40 14.82 -4.39
CA LEU A 533 -8.42 14.30 -3.48
C LEU A 533 -8.88 15.32 -2.43
N ARG A 534 -8.72 16.62 -2.70
CA ARG A 534 -9.08 17.72 -1.79
C ARG A 534 -10.10 18.65 -2.42
N LYS A 535 -10.72 19.49 -1.57
CA LYS A 535 -11.54 20.59 -2.04
C LYS A 535 -10.71 21.49 -2.94
N GLU A 536 -11.30 22.16 -3.92
CA GLU A 536 -10.58 23.14 -4.74
C GLU A 536 -9.97 24.23 -3.88
N PHE A 537 -8.77 24.66 -4.27
CA PHE A 537 -8.16 25.82 -3.64
C PHE A 537 -8.88 27.07 -4.16
N PRO A 538 -9.50 27.86 -3.29
CA PRO A 538 -10.46 28.87 -3.74
C PRO A 538 -9.79 30.08 -4.41
N ILE A 539 -8.45 30.16 -4.42
CA ILE A 539 -7.71 31.31 -4.91
C ILE A 539 -7.31 31.13 -6.37
N ASN A 540 -7.59 32.14 -7.18
CA ASN A 540 -7.25 32.16 -8.61
C ASN A 540 -5.87 32.76 -8.83
N PHE A 541 -4.97 32.02 -9.45
CA PHE A 541 -3.60 32.43 -9.79
C PHE A 541 -3.40 32.74 -11.30
N SER A 542 -4.46 33.00 -12.06
CA SER A 542 -4.39 33.26 -13.51
C SER A 542 -3.49 34.43 -13.89
N ASN A 543 -3.31 35.40 -12.99
CA ASN A 543 -2.45 36.56 -13.18
C ASN A 543 -1.00 36.36 -12.68
N CYS A 544 -0.65 35.16 -12.25
CA CYS A 544 0.67 34.81 -11.77
C CYS A 544 1.50 34.15 -12.88
N ILE A 545 2.83 34.30 -12.76
CA ILE A 545 3.80 33.54 -13.55
C ILE A 545 4.37 32.40 -12.73
N SER A 546 4.82 31.32 -13.39
CA SER A 546 5.43 30.21 -12.67
C SER A 546 6.88 30.54 -12.28
N LEU A 547 7.34 29.96 -11.15
CA LEU A 547 8.72 30.19 -10.68
C LEU A 547 9.77 29.87 -11.77
N LYS A 548 9.55 28.81 -12.57
CA LYS A 548 10.45 28.41 -13.66
C LYS A 548 10.68 29.48 -14.73
N GLU A 549 9.78 30.44 -14.85
CA GLU A 549 9.92 31.54 -15.83
C GLU A 549 10.92 32.62 -15.39
N ILE A 550 11.19 32.69 -14.08
CA ILE A 550 12.03 33.75 -13.48
C ILE A 550 13.22 33.24 -12.69
N ALA A 551 13.22 31.99 -12.31
CA ALA A 551 14.27 31.35 -11.54
C ALA A 551 14.49 29.90 -12.00
N LYS A 552 15.68 29.38 -11.74
CA LYS A 552 16.03 27.99 -12.03
C LYS A 552 16.15 27.22 -10.74
N THR A 553 15.52 26.06 -10.70
CA THR A 553 15.66 25.09 -9.63
C THR A 553 16.78 24.11 -9.98
N TYR A 554 17.76 23.95 -9.09
CA TYR A 554 18.93 23.09 -9.29
C TYR A 554 19.14 22.17 -8.10
N PHE A 555 19.31 20.88 -8.39
CA PHE A 555 19.50 19.87 -7.36
C PHE A 555 20.95 19.84 -6.88
N GLY A 556 21.17 19.77 -5.57
CA GLY A 556 22.53 19.75 -5.00
C GLY A 556 23.33 18.51 -5.34
N ILE A 557 24.60 18.47 -4.94
CA ILE A 557 25.59 17.48 -5.30
C ILE A 557 25.19 16.09 -4.82
N GLN A 558 25.15 15.15 -5.77
CA GLN A 558 25.10 13.72 -5.50
C GLN A 558 26.51 13.15 -5.65
N ALA A 559 27.08 12.68 -4.56
CA ALA A 559 28.37 12.00 -4.59
C ALA A 559 28.25 10.56 -5.08
N PHE A 560 29.29 10.00 -5.72
CA PHE A 560 29.41 8.57 -5.98
C PHE A 560 29.53 7.80 -4.67
N ASP A 561 30.46 8.22 -3.80
CA ASP A 561 30.58 7.71 -2.44
C ASP A 561 30.65 8.85 -1.41
N LYS A 562 29.66 8.89 -0.51
CA LYS A 562 29.60 9.93 0.53
C LYS A 562 30.68 9.78 1.59
N LYS A 563 31.10 8.52 1.89
CA LYS A 563 32.02 8.27 3.01
C LYS A 563 33.42 8.77 2.70
N SER A 564 33.88 8.62 1.46
CA SER A 564 35.21 9.05 1.03
C SER A 564 35.27 10.51 0.58
N SER A 565 34.12 11.08 0.20
CA SER A 565 34.07 12.43 -0.38
C SER A 565 33.76 13.55 0.63
N ILE A 566 33.27 13.21 1.85
CA ILE A 566 32.86 14.21 2.87
C ILE A 566 33.77 14.10 4.10
N SER A 567 34.26 15.23 4.60
CA SER A 567 35.04 15.37 5.81
C SER A 567 34.46 16.41 6.77
N GLN A 568 34.70 16.23 8.07
CA GLN A 568 34.32 17.23 9.11
C GLN A 568 35.32 18.39 9.17
N LYS A 569 36.48 18.26 8.49
CA LYS A 569 37.53 19.26 8.47
C LYS A 569 37.95 19.55 7.02
N LYS A 570 38.40 20.78 6.77
CA LYS A 570 39.00 21.16 5.50
C LYS A 570 40.42 20.50 5.39
N GLU A 571 40.52 19.45 4.60
CA GLU A 571 41.76 18.66 4.47
C GLU A 571 42.78 19.34 3.50
N ASN A 572 42.25 19.97 2.44
CA ASN A 572 43.04 20.73 1.46
C ASN A 572 42.15 21.73 0.73
N GLU A 573 42.67 22.44 -0.29
CA GLU A 573 41.94 23.47 -1.02
C GLU A 573 40.75 22.94 -1.85
N LYS A 574 40.73 21.65 -2.19
CA LYS A 574 39.60 21.00 -2.90
C LYS A 574 38.42 20.72 -1.99
N TYR A 575 38.64 20.73 -0.67
CA TYR A 575 37.56 20.59 0.30
C TYR A 575 36.82 21.90 0.53
N LEU A 576 35.63 22.01 -0.06
CA LEU A 576 34.78 23.19 0.02
C LEU A 576 33.66 22.99 1.05
N PRO A 577 33.23 24.07 1.76
CA PRO A 577 32.18 23.98 2.76
C PRO A 577 30.87 23.51 2.11
N MET A 578 30.16 22.59 2.79
CA MET A 578 28.92 22.00 2.32
C MET A 578 27.86 21.97 3.43
N ILE A 579 26.61 22.16 3.03
CA ILE A 579 25.42 21.96 3.86
C ILE A 579 24.57 20.79 3.34
N ASP A 580 23.82 20.17 4.22
CA ASP A 580 22.76 19.23 3.89
C ASP A 580 21.36 19.71 4.34
N GLY A 581 20.32 18.94 4.05
CA GLY A 581 18.95 19.34 4.38
C GLY A 581 18.69 19.60 5.87
N ALA A 582 19.48 19.03 6.79
CA ALA A 582 19.36 19.29 8.22
C ALA A 582 19.83 20.70 8.61
N ASN A 583 20.64 21.33 7.78
CA ASN A 583 21.14 22.69 8.00
C ASN A 583 20.19 23.78 7.48
N VAL A 584 19.10 23.43 6.79
CA VAL A 584 18.16 24.41 6.21
C VAL A 584 17.02 24.67 7.18
N PHE A 585 16.85 25.93 7.56
CA PHE A 585 15.77 26.44 8.42
C PHE A 585 15.07 27.63 7.76
N ARG A 586 13.81 27.85 8.13
CA ARG A 586 12.98 28.92 7.56
C ARG A 586 13.58 30.29 7.90
N TYR A 587 13.72 31.17 6.91
CA TYR A 587 14.28 32.53 7.02
C TYR A 587 15.69 32.60 7.64
N GLN A 588 16.49 31.55 7.53
CA GLN A 588 17.84 31.57 8.10
C GLN A 588 18.91 31.39 7.04
N PHE A 589 20.08 31.97 7.29
CA PHE A 589 21.29 31.58 6.60
C PHE A 589 21.76 30.23 7.10
N SER A 590 21.98 29.32 6.15
CA SER A 590 22.46 27.98 6.50
C SER A 590 23.94 27.99 6.84
N LYS A 591 24.30 27.45 8.02
CA LYS A 591 25.69 27.28 8.44
C LYS A 591 26.20 25.90 8.06
N TYR A 592 27.37 25.83 7.44
CA TYR A 592 27.98 24.54 7.08
C TYR A 592 28.59 23.85 8.32
N ASN A 593 28.62 22.52 8.27
CA ASN A 593 29.20 21.67 9.32
C ASN A 593 30.10 20.56 8.76
N GLN A 594 30.31 20.57 7.43
CA GLN A 594 31.11 19.58 6.73
C GLN A 594 31.74 20.17 5.46
N TYR A 595 32.70 19.44 4.89
CA TYR A 595 33.40 19.82 3.68
C TYR A 595 33.30 18.68 2.67
N PHE A 596 33.14 19.01 1.39
CA PHE A 596 33.09 18.08 0.28
C PHE A 596 34.35 18.21 -0.59
N ASN A 597 35.02 17.13 -0.91
CA ASN A 597 36.14 17.09 -1.84
C ASN A 597 35.62 17.27 -3.27
N PHE A 598 35.64 18.52 -3.74
CA PHE A 598 35.04 18.92 -5.02
C PHE A 598 35.98 18.60 -6.19
N ILE A 599 35.93 17.35 -6.65
CA ILE A 599 36.60 16.84 -7.85
C ILE A 599 35.59 16.02 -8.66
N ASP A 600 35.78 15.97 -9.98
CA ASP A 600 34.82 15.33 -10.90
C ASP A 600 34.59 13.85 -10.57
N ASP A 601 35.65 13.13 -10.16
CA ASP A 601 35.56 11.70 -9.77
C ASP A 601 34.64 11.43 -8.56
N ASN A 602 34.37 12.43 -7.75
CA ASN A 602 33.47 12.32 -6.59
C ASN A 602 32.02 12.70 -6.92
N ILE A 603 31.78 13.34 -8.08
CA ILE A 603 30.50 13.99 -8.40
C ILE A 603 29.73 13.17 -9.43
N LYS A 604 28.61 12.59 -9.02
CA LYS A 604 27.67 11.88 -9.91
C LYS A 604 26.74 12.84 -10.64
N SER A 605 26.29 13.92 -9.95
CA SER A 605 25.44 14.99 -10.51
C SER A 605 25.46 16.22 -9.60
N GLY A 606 25.01 17.35 -10.08
CA GLY A 606 24.90 18.58 -9.28
C GLY A 606 26.22 19.34 -9.12
N GLY A 607 27.22 19.10 -9.97
CA GLY A 607 28.58 19.65 -9.88
C GLY A 607 28.84 20.96 -10.62
N ASP A 608 27.81 21.64 -11.15
CA ASP A 608 28.02 22.96 -11.78
C ASP A 608 28.36 24.02 -10.73
N TYR A 609 29.64 24.32 -10.60
CA TYR A 609 30.13 25.26 -9.57
C TYR A 609 29.56 26.68 -9.71
N LYS A 610 29.21 27.11 -10.92
CA LYS A 610 28.59 28.44 -11.16
C LYS A 610 27.32 28.67 -10.35
N VAL A 611 26.61 27.62 -10.02
CA VAL A 611 25.41 27.65 -9.14
C VAL A 611 25.79 28.09 -7.73
N TYR A 612 26.98 27.73 -7.26
CA TYR A 612 27.43 27.94 -5.89
C TYR A 612 28.19 29.27 -5.69
N GLU A 613 28.58 29.96 -6.76
CA GLU A 613 29.32 31.22 -6.71
C GLU A 613 28.48 32.39 -6.21
N LYS A 614 27.18 32.32 -6.20
CA LYS A 614 26.26 33.39 -5.80
C LYS A 614 25.37 32.98 -4.64
N GLU A 615 24.83 33.96 -3.95
CA GLU A 615 23.74 33.77 -2.99
C GLU A 615 22.53 33.15 -3.68
N ARG A 616 21.83 32.30 -2.95
CA ARG A 616 20.68 31.55 -3.47
C ARG A 616 19.71 31.14 -2.38
N ILE A 617 18.48 30.90 -2.78
CA ILE A 617 17.47 30.27 -1.92
C ILE A 617 17.75 28.77 -1.88
N VAL A 618 17.66 28.18 -0.68
CA VAL A 618 17.83 26.74 -0.46
C VAL A 618 16.57 26.14 0.12
N ILE A 619 16.15 25.00 -0.44
CA ILE A 619 14.93 24.31 -0.01
C ILE A 619 15.27 22.87 0.33
N ARG A 620 14.89 22.46 1.55
CA ARG A 620 15.07 21.09 2.03
C ARG A 620 14.19 20.13 1.22
N GLN A 621 14.77 19.03 0.71
CA GLN A 621 14.03 18.02 -0.07
C GLN A 621 13.05 17.19 0.77
N ILE A 622 13.38 16.90 2.03
CA ILE A 622 12.56 16.04 2.91
C ILE A 622 11.74 16.92 3.85
N GLY A 623 10.43 16.87 3.73
CA GLY A 623 9.48 17.62 4.55
C GLY A 623 8.08 17.58 3.96
N LYS A 624 7.05 17.70 4.78
CA LYS A 624 5.64 17.78 4.34
C LYS A 624 5.37 19.07 3.57
N THR A 625 6.07 20.14 3.94
CA THR A 625 6.03 21.45 3.31
C THR A 625 7.45 21.93 3.06
N PRO A 626 7.67 22.82 2.07
CA PRO A 626 8.98 23.39 1.83
C PRO A 626 9.50 24.15 3.06
N ILE A 627 10.71 23.80 3.51
CA ILE A 627 11.48 24.58 4.48
C ILE A 627 12.49 25.35 3.68
N ILE A 628 12.41 26.68 3.73
CA ILE A 628 13.07 27.59 2.80
C ILE A 628 14.01 28.51 3.56
N GLY A 629 15.30 28.32 3.33
CA GLY A 629 16.38 29.12 3.87
C GLY A 629 17.10 29.92 2.79
N TYR A 630 18.13 30.64 3.20
CA TYR A 630 19.02 31.42 2.34
C TYR A 630 20.45 30.90 2.50
N CYS A 631 21.21 30.87 1.43
CA CYS A 631 22.57 30.34 1.44
C CYS A 631 23.53 31.38 0.83
N GLU A 632 24.62 31.63 1.53
CA GLU A 632 25.68 32.51 1.07
C GLU A 632 26.45 31.89 -0.12
N ALA A 633 27.19 32.71 -0.84
CA ALA A 633 28.06 32.31 -1.93
C ALA A 633 29.15 31.32 -1.43
N ASN A 634 29.64 30.46 -2.32
CA ASN A 634 30.74 29.52 -2.12
C ASN A 634 30.50 28.44 -1.07
N ILE A 635 29.23 28.13 -0.74
CA ILE A 635 28.85 27.00 0.10
C ILE A 635 28.13 25.96 -0.78
N LEU A 636 28.65 24.74 -0.86
CA LEU A 636 28.04 23.67 -1.63
C LEU A 636 26.77 23.12 -0.91
N THR A 637 25.90 22.48 -1.68
CA THR A 637 24.72 21.78 -1.13
C THR A 637 24.71 20.30 -1.54
N SER A 638 24.31 19.43 -0.61
CA SER A 638 24.09 18.02 -0.92
C SER A 638 22.81 17.77 -1.71
N ASN A 639 22.64 16.58 -2.23
CA ASN A 639 21.44 16.11 -2.93
C ASN A 639 20.16 16.02 -2.06
N THR A 640 20.19 16.56 -0.85
CA THR A 640 19.01 16.72 0.02
C THR A 640 18.45 18.14 -0.03
N ILE A 641 19.00 18.99 -0.91
CA ILE A 641 18.64 20.40 -1.05
C ILE A 641 18.42 20.74 -2.53
N TYR A 642 17.41 21.57 -2.78
CA TYR A 642 17.24 22.32 -4.02
C TYR A 642 17.79 23.73 -3.85
N ASN A 643 18.51 24.20 -4.86
CA ASN A 643 19.00 25.57 -4.97
C ASN A 643 18.12 26.33 -5.97
N ILE A 644 17.68 27.54 -5.63
CA ILE A 644 16.93 28.41 -6.52
C ILE A 644 17.72 29.73 -6.69
N PHE A 645 17.93 30.12 -7.92
CA PHE A 645 18.60 31.37 -8.30
C PHE A 645 17.88 32.05 -9.45
N SER A 646 17.87 33.37 -9.44
CA SER A 646 17.23 34.16 -10.50
C SER A 646 17.96 33.99 -11.85
N ILE A 647 17.19 33.85 -12.92
CA ILE A 647 17.67 33.80 -14.30
C ILE A 647 17.44 35.13 -15.05
N THR A 648 16.90 36.14 -14.39
CA THR A 648 16.56 37.43 -14.94
C THR A 648 16.81 38.58 -13.92
N ASP A 649 17.22 39.72 -14.38
CA ASP A 649 17.42 40.91 -13.52
C ASP A 649 16.11 41.65 -13.16
N LYS A 650 14.97 41.20 -13.70
CA LYS A 650 13.65 41.76 -13.40
C LYS A 650 13.12 41.41 -12.03
N PHE A 651 13.65 40.34 -11.43
CA PHE A 651 13.21 39.85 -10.15
C PHE A 651 14.37 39.73 -9.17
N ASN A 652 14.23 40.42 -8.03
CA ASN A 652 15.19 40.28 -6.92
C ASN A 652 15.00 38.93 -6.20
N LEU A 653 16.11 38.28 -5.91
CA LEU A 653 16.07 36.95 -5.24
C LEU A 653 15.37 36.99 -3.86
N LYS A 654 15.53 38.12 -3.12
CA LYS A 654 14.90 38.29 -1.81
C LYS A 654 13.38 38.51 -1.91
N TYR A 655 12.89 39.10 -3.00
CA TYR A 655 11.46 39.16 -3.30
C TYR A 655 10.90 37.76 -3.50
N ILE A 656 11.54 36.96 -4.35
CA ILE A 656 11.15 35.53 -4.54
C ILE A 656 11.19 34.80 -3.20
N PHE A 657 12.22 34.99 -2.40
CA PHE A 657 12.39 34.35 -1.08
C PHE A 657 11.26 34.70 -0.10
N THR A 658 10.83 35.97 -0.08
CA THR A 658 9.72 36.44 0.76
C THR A 658 8.41 35.76 0.36
N LEU A 659 8.09 35.73 -0.94
CA LEU A 659 6.87 35.10 -1.43
C LEU A 659 6.85 33.61 -1.14
N LEU A 660 7.95 32.91 -1.41
CA LEU A 660 8.06 31.46 -1.17
C LEU A 660 7.90 31.07 0.31
N ASN A 661 8.27 31.97 1.22
CA ASN A 661 8.12 31.76 2.68
C ASN A 661 6.73 32.16 3.23
N SER A 662 5.86 32.78 2.41
CA SER A 662 4.54 33.22 2.86
C SER A 662 3.59 32.06 3.20
N LYS A 663 2.65 32.32 4.09
CA LYS A 663 1.59 31.37 4.48
C LYS A 663 0.72 30.98 3.28
N LEU A 664 0.45 31.92 2.35
CA LEU A 664 -0.29 31.65 1.12
C LEU A 664 0.35 30.53 0.29
N LEU A 665 1.65 30.69 -0.07
CA LEU A 665 2.32 29.69 -0.92
C LEU A 665 2.56 28.38 -0.19
N LYS A 666 2.74 28.41 1.14
CA LYS A 666 2.76 27.19 1.96
C LYS A 666 1.43 26.44 1.91
N LYS A 667 0.29 27.13 2.07
CA LYS A 667 -1.07 26.53 1.97
C LYS A 667 -1.35 26.04 0.56
N TYR A 668 -0.97 26.80 -0.48
CA TYR A 668 -1.07 26.34 -1.86
C TYR A 668 -0.27 25.06 -2.11
N TRP A 669 0.97 25.00 -1.57
CA TRP A 669 1.77 23.79 -1.62
C TRP A 669 1.07 22.60 -0.95
N GLU A 670 0.58 22.77 0.28
CA GLU A 670 -0.15 21.74 1.03
C GLU A 670 -1.38 21.26 0.26
N TYR A 671 -2.05 22.18 -0.40
CA TYR A 671 -3.19 21.86 -1.23
C TYR A 671 -2.82 21.08 -2.49
N LYS A 672 -1.86 21.54 -3.27
CA LYS A 672 -1.57 20.99 -4.60
C LYS A 672 -0.67 19.75 -4.56
N TYR A 673 0.32 19.72 -3.66
CA TYR A 673 1.41 18.76 -3.73
C TYR A 673 1.56 17.83 -2.51
N ASN A 674 0.83 18.06 -1.42
CA ASN A 674 0.89 17.15 -0.29
C ASN A 674 0.22 15.81 -0.67
N ASP A 675 1.05 14.81 -0.85
CA ASP A 675 0.63 13.44 -1.20
C ASP A 675 0.12 12.64 0.01
N ASN A 676 -0.11 13.31 1.15
CA ASN A 676 -0.54 12.71 2.43
C ASN A 676 0.38 11.59 2.96
N LYS A 677 1.63 11.53 2.47
CA LYS A 677 2.63 10.58 2.97
C LYS A 677 2.99 10.90 4.41
N ASN A 678 2.89 9.88 5.27
CA ASN A 678 3.35 9.96 6.65
C ASN A 678 4.84 9.64 6.78
N LEU A 679 5.41 8.95 5.78
CA LEU A 679 6.79 8.49 5.77
C LEU A 679 7.59 9.22 4.68
N PHE A 680 8.56 10.04 5.12
CA PHE A 680 9.54 10.71 4.26
C PHE A 680 8.97 11.41 3.01
N PRO A 681 8.03 12.36 3.17
CA PRO A 681 7.54 13.14 2.03
C PRO A 681 8.71 13.87 1.36
N LYS A 682 8.83 13.73 0.05
CA LYS A 682 9.92 14.35 -0.74
C LYS A 682 9.35 15.41 -1.66
N ILE A 683 9.86 16.62 -1.49
CA ILE A 683 9.66 17.73 -2.42
C ILE A 683 10.42 17.43 -3.72
N LYS A 684 9.82 17.71 -4.87
CA LYS A 684 10.42 17.53 -6.19
C LYS A 684 10.60 18.86 -6.91
N GLY A 685 11.68 19.00 -7.68
CA GLY A 685 12.03 20.27 -8.33
C GLY A 685 10.90 20.82 -9.20
N TYR A 686 10.24 19.99 -10.01
CA TYR A 686 9.12 20.41 -10.84
C TYR A 686 7.93 21.00 -10.05
N GLN A 687 7.73 20.57 -8.81
CA GLN A 687 6.68 21.10 -7.92
C GLN A 687 7.02 22.53 -7.47
N LEU A 688 8.32 22.83 -7.27
CA LEU A 688 8.82 24.17 -6.99
C LEU A 688 8.70 25.07 -8.21
N ASP A 689 9.04 24.54 -9.38
CA ASP A 689 9.01 25.24 -10.67
C ASP A 689 7.61 25.79 -11.02
N ASP A 690 6.55 25.12 -10.57
CA ASP A 690 5.15 25.49 -10.82
C ASP A 690 4.53 26.44 -9.79
N LEU A 691 5.30 26.89 -8.78
CA LEU A 691 4.75 27.84 -7.80
C LEU A 691 4.36 29.18 -8.43
N PRO A 692 3.13 29.67 -8.17
CA PRO A 692 2.63 30.91 -8.77
C PRO A 692 3.20 32.13 -8.07
N LEU A 693 3.85 33.03 -8.83
CA LEU A 693 4.43 34.27 -8.32
C LEU A 693 3.84 35.46 -9.05
N VAL A 694 3.61 36.56 -8.33
CA VAL A 694 3.08 37.78 -8.93
C VAL A 694 4.21 38.56 -9.63
N ASN A 695 3.96 38.97 -10.87
CA ASN A 695 4.90 39.77 -11.64
C ASN A 695 4.68 41.26 -11.37
N ILE A 696 5.60 41.92 -10.63
CA ILE A 696 5.60 43.34 -10.36
C ILE A 696 6.94 44.01 -10.73
N PRO A 697 6.95 45.29 -11.10
CA PRO A 697 8.17 46.04 -11.36
C PRO A 697 9.15 46.00 -10.19
N LEU A 698 10.46 46.10 -10.49
CA LEU A 698 11.54 45.97 -9.49
C LEU A 698 11.38 47.00 -8.33
N GLU A 699 10.92 48.19 -8.63
CA GLU A 699 10.66 49.24 -7.62
C GLU A 699 9.61 48.83 -6.59
N LYS A 700 8.58 48.08 -7.01
CA LYS A 700 7.53 47.60 -6.14
C LYS A 700 7.95 46.36 -5.32
N GLN A 701 9.08 45.72 -5.66
CA GLN A 701 9.63 44.61 -4.90
C GLN A 701 10.37 45.07 -3.63
N GLN A 702 10.80 46.36 -3.56
CA GLN A 702 11.63 46.89 -2.49
C GLN A 702 11.07 46.65 -1.06
N PRO A 703 9.77 46.84 -0.77
CA PRO A 703 9.25 46.58 0.57
C PRO A 703 9.38 45.10 1.00
N PHE A 704 9.27 44.16 0.05
CA PHE A 704 9.44 42.72 0.32
C PHE A 704 10.91 42.35 0.57
N ILE A 705 11.85 43.03 -0.15
CA ILE A 705 13.30 42.87 0.03
C ILE A 705 13.69 43.30 1.43
N GLU A 706 13.20 44.48 1.89
CA GLU A 706 13.46 45.02 3.23
C GLU A 706 12.94 44.06 4.32
N LYS A 707 11.76 43.48 4.13
CA LYS A 707 11.23 42.45 5.06
C LYS A 707 12.06 41.17 5.06
N ALA A 708 12.56 40.70 3.92
CA ALA A 708 13.49 39.59 3.84
C ALA A 708 14.79 39.88 4.62
N ASP A 709 15.38 41.06 4.41
CA ASP A 709 16.59 41.46 5.14
C ASP A 709 16.37 41.54 6.65
N LYS A 710 15.23 42.10 7.08
CA LYS A 710 14.84 42.16 8.49
C LYS A 710 14.68 40.77 9.06
N MET A 711 13.97 39.85 8.36
CA MET A 711 13.79 38.47 8.81
C MET A 711 15.12 37.72 8.91
N LEU A 712 16.01 37.85 7.95
CA LEU A 712 17.34 37.24 7.98
C LEU A 712 18.18 37.76 9.14
N SER A 713 18.13 39.08 9.40
CA SER A 713 18.83 39.72 10.53
C SER A 713 18.32 39.22 11.88
N LEU A 714 17.00 39.27 12.09
CA LEU A 714 16.37 38.81 13.36
C LEU A 714 16.63 37.32 13.65
N ASN A 715 16.53 36.47 12.62
CA ASN A 715 16.82 35.05 12.78
C ASN A 715 18.32 34.80 13.08
N ARG A 716 19.24 35.60 12.50
CA ARG A 716 20.67 35.55 12.84
C ARG A 716 20.89 35.93 14.30
N GLU A 717 20.27 36.99 14.76
CA GLU A 717 20.35 37.49 16.14
C GLU A 717 19.83 36.44 17.12
N LEU A 718 18.66 35.87 16.86
CA LEU A 718 18.08 34.79 17.69
C LEU A 718 19.01 33.55 17.73
N GLN A 719 19.59 33.19 16.60
CA GLN A 719 20.52 32.06 16.50
C GLN A 719 21.80 32.33 17.30
N ASP A 720 22.36 33.55 17.24
CA ASP A 720 23.57 33.92 17.96
C ASP A 720 23.33 33.97 19.48
N LEU A 721 22.18 34.51 19.93
CA LEU A 721 21.74 34.46 21.32
C LEU A 721 21.59 33.02 21.79
N SER A 722 20.91 32.20 21.03
CA SER A 722 20.68 30.79 21.38
C SER A 722 22.00 30.02 21.47
N GLN A 723 22.89 30.17 20.51
CA GLN A 723 24.20 29.50 20.52
C GLN A 723 25.11 29.99 21.68
N LYS A 724 25.04 31.28 22.03
CA LYS A 724 25.77 31.83 23.17
C LYS A 724 25.32 31.18 24.47
N PHE A 725 24.01 31.09 24.70
CA PHE A 725 23.44 30.41 25.87
C PHE A 725 23.78 28.92 25.90
N GLN A 726 23.58 28.22 24.81
CA GLN A 726 23.87 26.78 24.67
C GLN A 726 25.36 26.49 24.97
N ARG A 727 26.29 27.28 24.44
CA ARG A 727 27.73 27.15 24.73
C ARG A 727 28.03 27.40 26.22
N MET A 728 27.35 28.32 26.85
CA MET A 728 27.50 28.58 28.27
C MET A 728 27.06 27.36 29.11
N VAL A 729 25.90 26.78 28.78
CA VAL A 729 25.35 25.56 29.43
C VAL A 729 26.31 24.39 29.26
N LEU A 730 26.77 24.11 28.01
CA LEU A 730 27.70 23.02 27.72
C LEU A 730 29.00 23.16 28.53
N ARG A 731 29.61 24.35 28.52
CA ARG A 731 30.86 24.61 29.22
C ARG A 731 30.74 24.58 30.73
N LYS A 732 29.63 25.14 31.29
CA LYS A 732 29.46 25.25 32.72
C LYS A 732 29.19 23.91 33.40
N PHE A 733 28.47 23.02 32.67
CA PHE A 733 28.06 21.70 33.18
C PHE A 733 28.84 20.54 32.57
N ASP A 734 29.90 20.81 31.83
CA ASP A 734 30.77 19.80 31.19
C ASP A 734 29.95 18.77 30.39
N LEU A 735 29.03 19.26 29.56
CA LEU A 735 28.16 18.43 28.74
C LEU A 735 28.71 18.32 27.30
N GLU A 736 28.72 17.10 26.76
CA GLU A 736 29.11 16.87 25.35
C GLU A 736 28.04 17.34 24.36
N LYS A 737 26.77 17.22 24.73
CA LYS A 737 25.62 17.60 23.88
C LYS A 737 24.41 18.01 24.72
N LEU A 738 23.56 18.85 24.13
CA LEU A 738 22.26 19.23 24.69
C LEU A 738 21.13 18.33 24.17
N SER A 739 20.08 18.12 24.99
CA SER A 739 18.83 17.54 24.53
C SER A 739 18.15 18.48 23.53
N THR A 740 17.27 17.95 22.68
CA THR A 740 16.50 18.77 21.71
C THR A 740 15.75 19.90 22.39
N LYS A 741 15.19 19.67 23.57
CA LYS A 741 14.51 20.71 24.36
C LYS A 741 15.44 21.81 24.83
N LEU A 742 16.66 21.46 25.27
CA LEU A 742 17.66 22.45 25.66
C LEU A 742 18.26 23.22 24.49
N GLN A 743 18.16 22.72 23.27
CA GLN A 743 18.51 23.49 22.07
C GLN A 743 17.49 24.62 21.80
N GLU A 744 16.25 24.42 22.19
CA GLU A 744 15.15 25.39 22.11
C GLU A 744 14.85 26.01 23.51
N TRP A 745 15.87 26.21 24.31
CA TRP A 745 15.79 26.60 25.72
C TRP A 745 14.91 27.84 26.01
N HIS A 746 14.87 28.80 25.10
CA HIS A 746 14.08 30.02 25.24
C HIS A 746 12.55 29.76 25.21
N LEU A 747 12.11 28.58 24.74
CA LEU A 747 10.71 28.15 24.78
C LEU A 747 10.34 27.48 26.12
N LEU A 748 11.33 27.06 26.91
CA LEU A 748 11.11 26.41 28.21
C LEU A 748 10.80 27.43 29.29
N ASP A 749 10.05 27.06 30.34
CA ASP A 749 10.14 27.76 31.62
C ASP A 749 11.36 27.29 32.41
N PHE A 750 11.72 28.03 33.46
CA PHE A 750 12.91 27.68 34.23
C PHE A 750 12.81 26.30 34.91
N SER A 751 11.62 25.92 35.37
CA SER A 751 11.41 24.61 35.98
C SER A 751 11.65 23.48 35.03
N ASP A 752 11.26 23.62 33.74
CA ASP A 752 11.51 22.63 32.71
C ASP A 752 12.98 22.63 32.26
N PHE A 753 13.63 23.78 32.21
CA PHE A 753 15.08 23.87 32.01
C PHE A 753 15.84 23.07 33.06
N ILE A 754 15.51 23.22 34.35
CA ILE A 754 16.10 22.47 35.48
C ILE A 754 15.79 20.96 35.36
N LYS A 755 14.56 20.58 34.97
CA LYS A 755 14.22 19.16 34.73
C LYS A 755 15.09 18.52 33.61
N GLU A 756 15.33 19.24 32.51
CA GLU A 756 16.18 18.77 31.45
C GLU A 756 17.66 18.64 31.87
N LEU A 757 18.17 19.58 32.66
CA LEU A 757 19.51 19.47 33.27
C LEU A 757 19.63 18.26 34.21
N LYS A 758 18.62 17.99 35.05
CA LYS A 758 18.56 16.82 35.93
C LYS A 758 18.56 15.50 35.14
N ARG A 759 17.91 15.45 33.99
CA ARG A 759 17.95 14.29 33.05
C ARG A 759 19.37 14.03 32.50
N LEU A 760 20.15 15.09 32.29
CA LEU A 760 21.56 15.03 31.93
C LEU A 760 22.49 14.79 33.14
N LYS A 761 21.93 14.43 34.34
CA LYS A 761 22.65 14.16 35.58
C LYS A 761 23.35 15.39 36.20
N VAL A 762 22.99 16.61 35.79
CA VAL A 762 23.46 17.85 36.40
C VAL A 762 22.71 18.06 37.73
N LYS A 763 23.46 18.32 38.80
CA LYS A 763 22.93 18.67 40.12
C LYS A 763 23.35 20.10 40.47
N LEU A 764 22.40 20.95 40.82
CA LEU A 764 22.61 22.31 41.27
C LEU A 764 22.32 22.42 42.78
N SER A 765 23.11 23.21 43.48
CA SER A 765 22.77 23.68 44.85
C SER A 765 21.71 24.76 44.74
N LEU A 766 21.01 25.06 45.83
CA LEU A 766 19.99 26.14 45.85
C LEU A 766 20.54 27.51 45.44
N SER A 767 21.76 27.84 45.81
CA SER A 767 22.43 29.07 45.39
C SER A 767 22.69 29.08 43.88
N GLN A 768 23.20 27.98 43.35
CA GLN A 768 23.44 27.86 41.92
C GLN A 768 22.15 27.87 41.11
N GLU A 769 21.09 27.27 41.62
CA GLU A 769 19.76 27.27 40.95
C GLU A 769 19.22 28.71 40.87
N SER A 770 19.35 29.50 41.93
CA SER A 770 18.93 30.92 41.98
C SER A 770 19.76 31.79 41.02
N GLU A 771 21.11 31.63 40.96
CA GLU A 771 21.96 32.33 40.02
C GLU A 771 21.62 32.00 38.55
N TRP A 772 21.32 30.72 38.27
CA TRP A 772 20.94 30.26 36.93
C TRP A 772 19.52 30.73 36.58
N GLU A 773 18.61 30.89 37.53
CA GLU A 773 17.27 31.43 37.29
C GLU A 773 17.34 32.86 36.79
N GLU A 774 18.09 33.71 37.46
CA GLU A 774 18.28 35.12 37.07
C GLU A 774 18.90 35.22 35.66
N TYR A 775 20.00 34.50 35.40
CA TYR A 775 20.68 34.47 34.11
C TYR A 775 19.76 33.91 32.97
N PHE A 776 19.05 32.82 33.26
CA PHE A 776 18.11 32.21 32.35
C PHE A 776 17.00 33.17 31.97
N LEU A 777 16.38 33.83 32.93
CA LEU A 777 15.26 34.75 32.71
C LEU A 777 15.72 36.01 31.93
N GLU A 778 16.92 36.53 32.21
CA GLU A 778 17.49 37.66 31.49
C GLU A 778 17.73 37.29 29.97
N GLU A 779 18.44 36.19 29.70
CA GLU A 779 18.75 35.78 28.34
C GLU A 779 17.47 35.33 27.61
N LYS A 780 16.53 34.69 28.29
CA LYS A 780 15.22 34.33 27.73
C LYS A 780 14.41 35.55 27.34
N SER A 781 14.40 36.62 28.15
CA SER A 781 13.72 37.88 27.83
C SER A 781 14.23 38.47 26.49
N LYS A 782 15.57 38.46 26.29
CA LYS A 782 16.19 38.93 25.04
C LYS A 782 15.76 38.06 23.84
N ALA A 783 15.80 36.75 23.99
CA ALA A 783 15.42 35.81 22.94
C ALA A 783 13.92 35.90 22.59
N ILE A 784 13.05 36.04 23.58
CA ILE A 784 11.59 36.20 23.36
C ILE A 784 11.29 37.54 22.66
N ALA A 785 12.00 38.61 23.00
CA ALA A 785 11.80 39.91 22.30
C ALA A 785 12.09 39.78 20.80
N VAL A 786 13.21 39.11 20.45
CA VAL A 786 13.57 38.86 19.04
C VAL A 786 12.57 37.92 18.37
N ASP A 787 12.17 36.85 19.03
CA ASP A 787 11.17 35.89 18.52
C ASP A 787 9.81 36.57 18.27
N SER A 788 9.39 37.45 19.17
CA SER A 788 8.17 38.23 19.01
C SER A 788 8.24 39.17 17.78
N GLU A 789 9.39 39.77 17.55
CA GLU A 789 9.60 40.64 16.39
C GLU A 789 9.63 39.82 15.08
N ILE A 790 10.21 38.60 15.10
CA ILE A 790 10.14 37.65 13.98
C ILE A 790 8.67 37.31 13.67
N LYS A 791 7.86 36.96 14.67
CA LYS A 791 6.44 36.65 14.48
C LYS A 791 5.63 37.84 13.95
N ASN A 792 5.90 39.03 14.44
CA ASN A 792 5.25 40.25 13.94
C ASN A 792 5.62 40.54 12.48
N THR A 793 6.92 40.47 12.16
CA THR A 793 7.41 40.66 10.79
C THR A 793 6.84 39.62 9.82
N ASP A 794 6.68 38.35 10.26
CA ASP A 794 6.07 37.27 9.45
C ASP A 794 4.60 37.59 9.14
N LYS A 795 3.82 38.08 10.12
CA LYS A 795 2.43 38.53 9.90
C LYS A 795 2.34 39.71 8.95
N GLU A 796 3.30 40.67 9.04
CA GLU A 796 3.36 41.79 8.12
C GLU A 796 3.64 41.32 6.69
N ILE A 797 4.56 40.34 6.51
CA ILE A 797 4.84 39.72 5.21
C ILE A 797 3.58 39.08 4.66
N ASP A 798 2.88 38.24 5.46
CA ASP A 798 1.65 37.60 5.02
C ASP A 798 0.58 38.61 4.60
N SER A 799 0.37 39.68 5.39
CA SER A 799 -0.55 40.78 5.02
C SER A 799 -0.16 41.47 3.72
N MET A 800 1.14 41.72 3.48
CA MET A 800 1.63 42.28 2.24
C MET A 800 1.41 41.35 1.06
N VAL A 801 1.62 40.04 1.25
CA VAL A 801 1.42 39.02 0.23
C VAL A 801 -0.08 38.88 -0.10
N TYR A 802 -0.98 38.86 0.89
CA TYR A 802 -2.43 38.84 0.63
C TYR A 802 -2.90 40.01 -0.23
N LYS A 803 -2.42 41.21 0.06
CA LYS A 803 -2.68 42.41 -0.77
C LYS A 803 -2.08 42.29 -2.17
N LEU A 804 -0.87 41.74 -2.29
CA LEU A 804 -0.19 41.56 -3.57
C LEU A 804 -0.95 40.56 -4.49
N TYR A 805 -1.58 39.56 -3.92
CA TYR A 805 -2.38 38.55 -4.66
C TYR A 805 -3.87 38.93 -4.76
N ASP A 806 -4.24 40.15 -4.28
CA ASP A 806 -5.61 40.71 -4.32
C ASP A 806 -6.66 39.75 -3.69
N LEU A 807 -6.31 39.22 -2.51
CA LEU A 807 -7.17 38.24 -1.81
C LEU A 807 -8.33 38.94 -1.08
N THR A 808 -9.50 38.31 -1.15
CA THR A 808 -10.68 38.68 -0.35
C THR A 808 -10.54 38.26 1.11
N ASP A 809 -11.36 38.86 2.01
CA ASP A 809 -11.37 38.48 3.44
C ASP A 809 -11.75 37.01 3.67
N GLU A 810 -12.63 36.45 2.84
CA GLU A 810 -13.00 35.02 2.87
C GLU A 810 -11.81 34.12 2.49
N GLU A 811 -11.05 34.49 1.45
CA GLU A 811 -9.87 33.73 1.03
C GLU A 811 -8.76 33.80 2.08
N ILE A 812 -8.53 34.97 2.68
CA ILE A 812 -7.60 35.15 3.78
C ILE A 812 -7.99 34.28 4.97
N LYS A 813 -9.28 34.22 5.32
CA LYS A 813 -9.76 33.36 6.40
C LYS A 813 -9.46 31.87 6.15
N ILE A 814 -9.62 31.39 4.92
CA ILE A 814 -9.28 30.01 4.53
C ILE A 814 -7.78 29.74 4.67
N ILE A 815 -6.93 30.72 4.35
CA ILE A 815 -5.47 30.58 4.53
C ILE A 815 -5.11 30.57 6.01
N GLU A 816 -5.81 31.37 6.83
CA GLU A 816 -5.53 31.52 8.27
C GLU A 816 -6.08 30.36 9.12
N GLU A 817 -7.12 29.64 8.64
CA GLU A 817 -7.60 28.43 9.30
C GLU A 817 -6.55 27.30 9.21
N GLU A 818 -6.22 26.68 10.39
CA GLU A 818 -5.22 25.60 10.49
C GLU A 818 -5.71 24.27 9.89
#